data_86fb1e780887f28d9d1ff919fba59787
#
_entry.id   86fb1e780887f28d9d1ff919fba59787
#
_cell.length_a   1.000
_cell.length_b   1.000
_cell.length_c   1.000
_cell.angle_alpha   90.00
_cell.angle_beta   90.00
_cell.angle_gamma   90.00
#
_symmetry.space_group_name_H-M   'P 1'
#
loop_
_entity.id
_entity.type
_entity.pdbx_description
1 polymer ?
#
loop_
_entity_poly.entity_id
_entity_poly.type
_entity_poly.pdbx_seq_one_letter_code
_entity_poly.pdbx_strand_id
1 'polypeptide(L)'
;MSDLKTPTNNLELKAQKALFLSFLLAFILIRLFFLPNVFGKPYLNLIDPDSYYHLRRILYTFENYPSMLIFDPFLSYPEGDFVPWPPLFDFLSATLIMPFKNPIYLVCSINLLISVAIFLVVYLYQKQFGVIQCLISLLIITTSGSLIKIGSFGSIDHHILEVFFVLSFYLLWLEKPFSGLINNILIVILISLSFFNWPVAMLYYAPVLVILIYNYFKGKAEYFNITVLSLSFFVAGFLIELYFMLNDNNVHSYSFKYLSNFQRDVCILLGGEFILFYFLQKKKINLWIYFVFSVAILLLFYNIFFEISKGLNYLTKGNDSALIKMVSETNPIIFSGRASLFEEIVDILIYYTPFVFLYPFIVWKFFKMRINFSLLIVSLYFFLLSCIQVRLSIFFVPFLAILCARFLENVIKKISFRYLIAGAMVFYIIIFVVWFKSAKLFELDTNVSKTMWFLQNKTPLSYEFENGNTPYGILSSWHMGHYIITLGNRPAAAHNFIAVAKNNKEREFLRCVFAKNEAEVLDVMKKNLTPFLVISDIENNIIFGWKVMFEGENPYFAKVNDRFEPTEKVTELFLYNLMFDLPTENLRVIFESSDLSQNDKTIVVVESVKGVRLVSKEKGVVNVILKTPYRNITLNYSPYIEDGKYVFKIPYSTKPVYDVYAEKILFTGKKVVELNVSEEDVIFGRQINI
;
A
#
# COMPACT_ATOMS: atom_id res chain seq x y z
N MET A 1 35.78 -14.85 -22.43
CA MET A 1 34.43 -14.67 -23.03
C MET A 1 34.46 -14.97 -24.52
N SER A 2 34.88 -16.15 -24.93
CA SER A 2 35.07 -16.48 -26.36
C SER A 2 34.50 -17.83 -26.76
N ASP A 3 33.35 -18.21 -26.20
CA ASP A 3 32.57 -19.34 -26.74
C ASP A 3 31.08 -19.06 -26.60
N LEU A 4 30.63 -17.96 -27.20
CA LEU A 4 29.20 -17.77 -27.51
C LEU A 4 28.87 -18.79 -28.61
N LYS A 5 28.26 -19.92 -28.26
CA LYS A 5 27.62 -20.82 -29.22
C LYS A 5 26.52 -20.02 -29.92
N THR A 6 26.87 -19.44 -31.07
CA THR A 6 25.90 -18.96 -32.04
C THR A 6 25.00 -20.13 -32.41
N PRO A 7 23.68 -19.97 -32.46
CA PRO A 7 22.77 -21.04 -32.87
C PRO A 7 23.13 -21.45 -34.28
N THR A 8 23.57 -22.71 -34.43
CA THR A 8 24.08 -23.24 -35.69
C THR A 8 23.01 -23.67 -36.67
N ASN A 9 21.71 -23.48 -36.36
CA ASN A 9 20.59 -23.87 -37.24
C ASN A 9 19.47 -22.83 -37.22
N ASN A 10 19.01 -22.40 -38.40
CA ASN A 10 17.85 -21.53 -38.57
C ASN A 10 16.57 -22.05 -37.88
N LEU A 11 16.46 -23.36 -37.69
CA LEU A 11 15.33 -24.01 -37.01
C LEU A 11 15.35 -23.77 -35.51
N GLU A 12 16.51 -23.82 -34.87
CA GLU A 12 16.66 -23.49 -33.43
C GLU A 12 16.36 -22.04 -33.13
N LEU A 13 16.77 -21.13 -34.02
CA LEU A 13 16.50 -19.71 -33.88
C LEU A 13 15.00 -19.40 -33.98
N LYS A 14 14.29 -20.06 -34.93
CA LYS A 14 12.84 -19.94 -35.09
C LYS A 14 12.11 -20.50 -33.87
N ALA A 15 12.51 -21.65 -33.35
CA ALA A 15 11.95 -22.24 -32.12
C ALA A 15 12.14 -21.35 -30.91
N GLN A 16 13.32 -20.74 -30.72
CA GLN A 16 13.60 -19.79 -29.67
C GLN A 16 12.69 -18.56 -29.73
N LYS A 17 12.49 -17.98 -30.92
CA LYS A 17 11.60 -16.83 -31.12
C LYS A 17 10.15 -17.21 -30.82
N ALA A 18 9.70 -18.37 -31.27
CA ALA A 18 8.34 -18.85 -31.04
C ALA A 18 8.08 -19.05 -29.54
N LEU A 19 9.02 -19.68 -28.82
CA LEU A 19 8.95 -19.87 -27.36
C LEU A 19 8.94 -18.54 -26.61
N PHE A 20 9.81 -17.60 -26.99
CA PHE A 20 9.80 -16.26 -26.40
C PHE A 20 8.45 -15.56 -26.56
N LEU A 21 7.90 -15.55 -27.77
CA LEU A 21 6.60 -14.93 -28.05
C LEU A 21 5.47 -15.62 -27.27
N SER A 22 5.50 -16.96 -27.14
CA SER A 22 4.51 -17.71 -26.36
C SER A 22 4.58 -17.36 -24.87
N PHE A 23 5.78 -17.25 -24.28
CA PHE A 23 5.95 -16.84 -22.91
C PHE A 23 5.56 -15.38 -22.68
N LEU A 24 5.91 -14.47 -23.60
CA LEU A 24 5.50 -13.07 -23.53
C LEU A 24 3.97 -12.94 -23.59
N LEU A 25 3.34 -13.68 -24.51
CA LEU A 25 1.89 -13.71 -24.60
C LEU A 25 1.26 -14.24 -23.31
N ALA A 26 1.74 -15.37 -22.79
CA ALA A 26 1.25 -15.91 -21.51
C ALA A 26 1.45 -14.92 -20.35
N PHE A 27 2.62 -14.26 -20.28
CA PHE A 27 2.93 -13.23 -19.27
C PHE A 27 1.92 -12.07 -19.31
N ILE A 28 1.61 -11.58 -20.53
CA ILE A 28 0.65 -10.49 -20.72
C ILE A 28 -0.77 -10.96 -20.39
N LEU A 29 -1.19 -12.14 -20.89
CA LEU A 29 -2.54 -12.66 -20.66
C LEU A 29 -2.82 -12.91 -19.17
N ILE A 30 -1.85 -13.42 -18.40
CA ILE A 30 -1.98 -13.61 -16.96
C ILE A 30 -2.24 -12.26 -16.29
N ARG A 31 -1.55 -11.20 -16.67
CA ARG A 31 -1.68 -9.86 -16.07
C ARG A 31 -2.90 -9.09 -16.57
N LEU A 32 -3.44 -9.45 -17.71
CA LEU A 32 -4.71 -8.93 -18.26
C LEU A 32 -5.94 -9.73 -17.81
N PHE A 33 -5.76 -10.86 -17.14
CA PHE A 33 -6.86 -11.77 -16.80
C PHE A 33 -7.98 -11.07 -16.03
N PHE A 34 -7.63 -10.13 -15.15
CA PHE A 34 -8.57 -9.38 -14.31
C PHE A 34 -9.11 -8.10 -14.97
N LEU A 35 -8.71 -7.79 -16.21
CA LEU A 35 -9.16 -6.59 -16.92
C LEU A 35 -10.69 -6.38 -16.90
N PRO A 36 -11.54 -7.42 -17.10
CA PRO A 36 -12.98 -7.23 -17.02
C PRO A 36 -13.46 -6.77 -15.63
N ASN A 37 -12.76 -7.18 -14.57
CA ASN A 37 -13.12 -6.82 -13.21
C ASN A 37 -12.67 -5.39 -12.85
N VAL A 38 -11.60 -4.89 -13.48
CA VAL A 38 -11.09 -3.53 -13.21
C VAL A 38 -12.10 -2.45 -13.56
N PHE A 39 -12.86 -2.63 -14.64
CA PHE A 39 -13.90 -1.69 -15.07
C PHE A 39 -15.27 -2.02 -14.48
N GLY A 40 -15.29 -2.28 -13.16
CA GLY A 40 -16.52 -2.48 -12.40
C GLY A 40 -17.40 -1.23 -12.37
N LYS A 41 -18.64 -1.40 -11.97
CA LYS A 41 -19.58 -0.29 -11.79
C LYS A 41 -19.96 -0.20 -10.31
N PRO A 42 -20.06 1.01 -9.75
CA PRO A 42 -19.93 2.34 -10.41
C PRO A 42 -18.49 2.82 -10.57
N TYR A 43 -17.50 2.14 -9.99
CA TYR A 43 -16.11 2.56 -9.98
C TYR A 43 -15.16 1.53 -10.59
N LEU A 44 -13.93 1.97 -10.86
CA LEU A 44 -12.83 1.06 -11.18
C LEU A 44 -12.51 0.18 -9.98
N ASN A 45 -12.29 -1.11 -10.20
CA ASN A 45 -11.76 -2.02 -9.20
C ASN A 45 -10.24 -2.07 -9.31
N LEU A 46 -9.54 -1.28 -8.52
CA LEU A 46 -8.09 -1.31 -8.41
C LEU A 46 -7.67 -2.28 -7.29
N ILE A 47 -6.39 -2.69 -7.32
CA ILE A 47 -5.92 -3.82 -6.50
C ILE A 47 -5.94 -3.54 -5.00
N ASP A 48 -5.72 -2.29 -4.60
CA ASP A 48 -5.62 -1.85 -3.20
C ASP A 48 -5.93 -0.35 -3.05
N PRO A 49 -6.08 0.15 -1.82
CA PRO A 49 -6.33 1.56 -1.55
C PRO A 49 -5.23 2.50 -2.09
N ASP A 50 -3.97 2.07 -2.10
CA ASP A 50 -2.85 2.88 -2.54
C ASP A 50 -2.90 3.15 -4.04
N SER A 51 -3.36 2.17 -4.83
CA SER A 51 -3.61 2.35 -6.27
C SER A 51 -4.62 3.47 -6.57
N TYR A 52 -5.64 3.65 -5.72
CA TYR A 52 -6.60 4.76 -5.88
C TYR A 52 -5.94 6.11 -5.59
N TYR A 53 -5.07 6.18 -4.59
CA TYR A 53 -4.41 7.44 -4.26
C TYR A 53 -3.35 7.81 -5.30
N HIS A 54 -2.61 6.84 -5.85
CA HIS A 54 -1.75 7.06 -7.03
C HIS A 54 -2.56 7.56 -8.22
N LEU A 55 -3.72 6.93 -8.51
CA LEU A 55 -4.62 7.40 -9.56
C LEU A 55 -5.00 8.88 -9.37
N ARG A 56 -5.39 9.29 -8.16
CA ARG A 56 -5.69 10.68 -7.83
C ARG A 56 -4.53 11.62 -8.14
N ARG A 57 -3.31 11.27 -7.72
CA ARG A 57 -2.11 12.09 -7.96
C ARG A 57 -1.76 12.19 -9.46
N ILE A 58 -1.87 11.07 -10.18
CA ILE A 58 -1.61 11.02 -11.62
C ILE A 58 -2.61 11.91 -12.37
N LEU A 59 -3.91 11.80 -12.06
CA LEU A 59 -4.95 12.61 -12.70
C LEU A 59 -4.80 14.09 -12.36
N TYR A 60 -4.51 14.42 -11.09
CA TYR A 60 -4.22 15.82 -10.71
C TYR A 60 -3.05 16.39 -11.51
N THR A 61 -1.94 15.63 -11.61
CA THR A 61 -0.76 16.06 -12.36
C THR A 61 -1.08 16.17 -13.86
N PHE A 62 -1.88 15.26 -14.42
CA PHE A 62 -2.33 15.31 -15.81
C PHE A 62 -3.11 16.58 -16.11
N GLU A 63 -4.03 16.99 -15.23
CA GLU A 63 -4.86 18.19 -15.39
C GLU A 63 -4.07 19.49 -15.15
N ASN A 64 -3.07 19.47 -14.27
CA ASN A 64 -2.30 20.64 -13.85
C ASN A 64 -0.83 20.61 -14.27
N TYR A 65 -0.48 19.85 -15.32
CA TYR A 65 0.89 19.61 -15.73
C TYR A 65 1.70 20.92 -15.92
N PRO A 66 2.96 21.02 -15.41
CA PRO A 66 3.75 19.99 -14.72
C PRO A 66 3.58 19.96 -13.19
N SER A 67 2.60 20.65 -12.63
CA SER A 67 2.38 20.71 -11.18
C SER A 67 1.96 19.36 -10.62
N MET A 68 2.52 19.01 -9.46
CA MET A 68 2.23 17.78 -8.75
C MET A 68 1.48 18.03 -7.44
N LEU A 69 0.67 17.08 -7.02
CA LEU A 69 0.03 17.10 -5.71
C LEU A 69 1.06 16.72 -4.64
N ILE A 70 1.78 17.72 -4.11
CA ILE A 70 2.77 17.55 -3.04
C ILE A 70 2.13 17.69 -1.67
N PHE A 71 1.20 18.63 -1.51
CA PHE A 71 0.35 18.81 -0.34
C PHE A 71 -1.09 18.55 -0.74
N ASP A 72 -1.79 17.66 -0.02
CA ASP A 72 -3.20 17.34 -0.29
C ASP A 72 -4.05 17.77 0.91
N PRO A 73 -4.94 18.78 0.75
CA PRO A 73 -5.85 19.20 1.81
C PRO A 73 -6.91 18.14 2.16
N PHE A 74 -7.04 17.08 1.36
CA PHE A 74 -7.93 15.96 1.63
C PHE A 74 -7.34 14.93 2.59
N LEU A 75 -6.03 14.92 2.79
CA LEU A 75 -5.34 14.11 3.79
C LEU A 75 -5.44 14.75 5.17
N SER A 76 -5.52 13.94 6.22
CA SER A 76 -5.40 14.41 7.62
C SER A 76 -6.28 15.62 7.94
N TYR A 77 -7.48 15.65 7.42
CA TYR A 77 -8.41 16.77 7.59
C TYR A 77 -8.59 17.14 9.10
N PRO A 78 -8.66 18.43 9.50
CA PRO A 78 -8.73 19.63 8.64
C PRO A 78 -7.38 20.23 8.23
N GLU A 79 -6.24 19.75 8.76
CA GLU A 79 -4.94 20.39 8.59
C GLU A 79 -4.34 20.16 7.19
N GLY A 80 -4.77 19.12 6.49
CA GLY A 80 -4.09 18.62 5.31
C GLY A 80 -2.76 17.94 5.66
N ASP A 81 -2.15 17.27 4.70
CA ASP A 81 -0.82 16.69 4.89
C ASP A 81 -0.02 16.64 3.59
N PHE A 82 1.30 16.54 3.74
CA PHE A 82 2.18 16.30 2.61
C PHE A 82 2.10 14.83 2.21
N VAL A 83 2.10 14.60 0.90
CA VAL A 83 2.12 13.25 0.36
C VAL A 83 3.50 12.64 0.60
N PRO A 84 3.60 11.50 1.33
CA PRO A 84 4.90 10.93 1.70
C PRO A 84 5.64 10.27 0.54
N TRP A 85 4.92 9.88 -0.52
CA TRP A 85 5.53 9.23 -1.68
C TRP A 85 6.30 10.22 -2.55
N PRO A 86 7.53 9.87 -2.96
CA PRO A 86 8.29 10.66 -3.91
C PRO A 86 7.57 10.81 -5.25
N PRO A 87 7.95 11.80 -6.07
CA PRO A 87 7.15 12.24 -7.21
C PRO A 87 7.27 11.37 -8.48
N LEU A 88 8.34 10.57 -8.63
CA LEU A 88 8.75 10.04 -9.93
C LEU A 88 7.69 9.19 -10.62
N PHE A 89 7.12 8.21 -9.92
CA PHE A 89 6.16 7.28 -10.52
C PHE A 89 4.93 8.00 -11.06
N ASP A 90 4.33 8.87 -10.24
CA ASP A 90 3.11 9.58 -10.61
C ASP A 90 3.38 10.62 -11.71
N PHE A 91 4.51 11.33 -11.63
CA PHE A 91 4.91 12.29 -12.66
C PHE A 91 5.18 11.63 -14.01
N LEU A 92 5.94 10.53 -14.02
CA LEU A 92 6.18 9.77 -15.26
C LEU A 92 4.88 9.21 -15.85
N SER A 93 4.02 8.69 -14.98
CA SER A 93 2.71 8.16 -15.37
C SER A 93 1.85 9.26 -16.01
N ALA A 94 1.75 10.43 -15.36
CA ALA A 94 1.03 11.57 -15.91
C ALA A 94 1.62 12.04 -17.26
N THR A 95 2.95 12.10 -17.35
CA THR A 95 3.64 12.49 -18.61
C THR A 95 3.33 11.51 -19.75
N LEU A 96 3.33 10.20 -19.46
CA LEU A 96 3.04 9.17 -20.48
C LEU A 96 1.60 9.24 -21.01
N ILE A 97 0.65 9.67 -20.20
CA ILE A 97 -0.76 9.73 -20.59
C ILE A 97 -1.15 11.05 -21.28
N MET A 98 -0.31 12.09 -21.20
CA MET A 98 -0.58 13.43 -21.77
C MET A 98 -1.09 13.42 -23.23
N PRO A 99 -0.58 12.57 -24.14
CA PRO A 99 -1.03 12.58 -25.53
C PRO A 99 -2.45 12.01 -25.74
N PHE A 100 -3.08 11.42 -24.70
CA PHE A 100 -4.30 10.63 -24.84
C PHE A 100 -5.52 11.35 -24.27
N LYS A 101 -6.64 11.39 -25.02
CA LYS A 101 -7.91 12.01 -24.58
C LYS A 101 -8.59 11.23 -23.43
N ASN A 102 -8.48 9.90 -23.42
CA ASN A 102 -9.06 9.01 -22.40
C ASN A 102 -7.93 8.25 -21.70
N PRO A 103 -7.27 8.88 -20.71
CA PRO A 103 -6.05 8.36 -20.12
C PRO A 103 -6.25 7.12 -19.24
N ILE A 104 -7.47 6.85 -18.77
CA ILE A 104 -7.72 5.87 -17.70
C ILE A 104 -7.25 4.44 -18.03
N TYR A 105 -7.45 3.98 -19.29
CA TYR A 105 -6.98 2.67 -19.73
C TYR A 105 -5.45 2.60 -19.71
N LEU A 106 -4.79 3.70 -20.10
CA LEU A 106 -3.34 3.76 -20.13
C LEU A 106 -2.77 3.84 -18.71
N VAL A 107 -3.39 4.62 -17.82
CA VAL A 107 -3.02 4.65 -16.40
C VAL A 107 -3.08 3.24 -15.79
N CYS A 108 -4.18 2.51 -16.00
CA CYS A 108 -4.32 1.14 -15.51
C CYS A 108 -3.31 0.15 -16.13
N SER A 109 -2.71 0.49 -17.28
CA SER A 109 -1.73 -0.37 -17.98
C SER A 109 -0.27 -0.08 -17.62
N ILE A 110 0.04 1.00 -16.89
CA ILE A 110 1.43 1.44 -16.64
C ILE A 110 2.25 0.35 -15.96
N ASN A 111 1.72 -0.26 -14.90
CA ASN A 111 2.44 -1.32 -14.19
C ASN A 111 2.63 -2.57 -15.05
N LEU A 112 1.68 -2.90 -15.90
CA LEU A 112 1.83 -3.96 -16.91
C LEU A 112 2.98 -3.64 -17.87
N LEU A 113 3.08 -2.40 -18.37
CA LEU A 113 4.16 -1.99 -19.27
C LEU A 113 5.53 -2.08 -18.61
N ILE A 114 5.66 -1.63 -17.35
CA ILE A 114 6.90 -1.77 -16.57
C ILE A 114 7.22 -3.26 -16.32
N SER A 115 6.21 -4.09 -16.04
CA SER A 115 6.38 -5.55 -15.91
C SER A 115 6.92 -6.19 -17.19
N VAL A 116 6.41 -5.77 -18.34
CA VAL A 116 6.94 -6.22 -19.64
C VAL A 116 8.39 -5.79 -19.81
N ALA A 117 8.76 -4.58 -19.36
CA ALA A 117 10.17 -4.15 -19.38
C ALA A 117 11.05 -5.05 -18.49
N ILE A 118 10.60 -5.42 -17.30
CA ILE A 118 11.30 -6.38 -16.41
C ILE A 118 11.45 -7.74 -17.11
N PHE A 119 10.38 -8.25 -17.70
CA PHE A 119 10.40 -9.49 -18.47
C PHE A 119 11.45 -9.46 -19.60
N LEU A 120 11.47 -8.35 -20.35
CA LEU A 120 12.46 -8.14 -21.42
C LEU A 120 13.90 -8.06 -20.91
N VAL A 121 14.13 -7.37 -19.80
CA VAL A 121 15.44 -7.28 -19.14
C VAL A 121 15.96 -8.68 -18.78
N VAL A 122 15.12 -9.51 -18.15
CA VAL A 122 15.48 -10.88 -17.79
C VAL A 122 15.69 -11.75 -19.03
N TYR A 123 14.84 -11.62 -20.05
CA TYR A 123 15.01 -12.32 -21.33
C TYR A 123 16.34 -11.96 -22.00
N LEU A 124 16.62 -10.66 -22.16
CA LEU A 124 17.85 -10.16 -22.80
C LEU A 124 19.11 -10.63 -22.07
N TYR A 125 19.03 -10.67 -20.73
CA TYR A 125 20.12 -11.17 -19.91
C TYR A 125 20.29 -12.68 -20.04
N GLN A 126 19.22 -13.46 -19.95
CA GLN A 126 19.31 -14.93 -19.90
C GLN A 126 19.51 -15.60 -21.26
N LYS A 127 19.09 -14.95 -22.37
CA LYS A 127 19.26 -15.52 -23.72
C LYS A 127 20.69 -15.83 -24.11
N GLN A 128 21.67 -15.11 -23.52
CA GLN A 128 23.09 -15.34 -23.78
C GLN A 128 23.62 -16.62 -23.13
N PHE A 129 22.92 -17.19 -22.16
CA PHE A 129 23.34 -18.41 -21.47
C PHE A 129 22.66 -19.67 -21.99
N GLY A 130 21.58 -19.57 -22.75
CA GLY A 130 20.90 -20.67 -23.41
C GLY A 130 19.36 -20.65 -23.24
N VAL A 131 18.68 -21.44 -24.08
CA VAL A 131 17.22 -21.49 -24.16
C VAL A 131 16.61 -21.98 -22.83
N ILE A 132 17.16 -23.04 -22.25
CA ILE A 132 16.61 -23.65 -21.03
C ILE A 132 16.68 -22.66 -19.85
N GLN A 133 17.78 -21.95 -19.70
CA GLN A 133 17.95 -20.94 -18.65
C GLN A 133 16.93 -19.80 -18.85
N CYS A 134 16.76 -19.36 -20.08
CA CYS A 134 15.80 -18.34 -20.43
C CYS A 134 14.37 -18.77 -20.04
N LEU A 135 13.94 -19.98 -20.46
CA LEU A 135 12.60 -20.49 -20.19
C LEU A 135 12.31 -20.64 -18.69
N ILE A 136 13.25 -21.16 -17.89
CA ILE A 136 13.08 -21.31 -16.45
C ILE A 136 12.93 -19.95 -15.78
N SER A 137 13.79 -18.98 -16.13
CA SER A 137 13.71 -17.64 -15.55
C SER A 137 12.40 -16.94 -15.88
N LEU A 138 11.97 -17.02 -17.14
CA LEU A 138 10.71 -16.44 -17.61
C LEU A 138 9.50 -17.13 -16.96
N LEU A 139 9.52 -18.45 -16.75
CA LEU A 139 8.49 -19.17 -16.04
C LEU A 139 8.32 -18.63 -14.60
N ILE A 140 9.42 -18.53 -13.85
CA ILE A 140 9.39 -18.06 -12.47
C ILE A 140 8.84 -16.63 -12.38
N ILE A 141 9.28 -15.71 -13.25
CA ILE A 141 8.80 -14.33 -13.26
C ILE A 141 7.32 -14.25 -13.69
N THR A 142 6.91 -15.09 -14.64
CA THR A 142 5.54 -15.11 -15.12
C THR A 142 4.55 -15.54 -14.05
N THR A 143 4.95 -16.51 -13.22
CA THR A 143 4.07 -17.19 -12.26
C THR A 143 4.25 -16.74 -10.81
N SER A 144 5.14 -15.81 -10.51
CA SER A 144 5.31 -15.26 -9.16
C SER A 144 4.12 -14.39 -8.77
N GLY A 145 3.42 -14.77 -7.69
CA GLY A 145 2.27 -14.03 -7.17
C GLY A 145 2.63 -12.62 -6.72
N SER A 146 3.81 -12.43 -6.10
CA SER A 146 4.28 -11.09 -5.70
C SER A 146 4.44 -10.15 -6.92
N LEU A 147 5.02 -10.63 -8.02
CA LEU A 147 5.20 -9.83 -9.24
C LEU A 147 3.89 -9.68 -10.05
N ILE A 148 2.97 -10.65 -9.96
CA ILE A 148 1.65 -10.53 -10.58
C ILE A 148 0.86 -9.46 -9.84
N LYS A 149 0.84 -9.46 -8.51
CA LYS A 149 0.10 -8.50 -7.70
C LYS A 149 0.45 -7.06 -8.09
N ILE A 150 1.73 -6.71 -8.10
CA ILE A 150 2.20 -5.33 -8.37
C ILE A 150 2.29 -4.97 -9.85
N GLY A 151 2.29 -5.95 -10.75
CA GLY A 151 2.53 -5.76 -12.19
C GLY A 151 1.35 -6.07 -13.10
N SER A 152 0.15 -6.29 -12.56
CA SER A 152 -1.06 -6.55 -13.34
C SER A 152 -1.74 -5.28 -13.81
N PHE A 153 -2.57 -5.39 -14.83
CA PHE A 153 -3.45 -4.32 -15.26
C PHE A 153 -4.39 -3.91 -14.14
N GLY A 154 -4.47 -2.60 -13.85
CA GLY A 154 -5.26 -2.07 -12.72
C GLY A 154 -4.51 -2.00 -11.39
N SER A 155 -3.26 -2.48 -11.32
CA SER A 155 -2.33 -2.11 -10.25
C SER A 155 -1.68 -0.79 -10.62
N ILE A 156 -1.78 0.20 -9.76
CA ILE A 156 -1.19 1.53 -9.97
C ILE A 156 -0.34 1.83 -8.74
N ASP A 157 0.92 1.36 -8.76
CA ASP A 157 1.80 1.45 -7.62
C ASP A 157 3.26 1.52 -8.07
N HIS A 158 4.06 2.31 -7.37
CA HIS A 158 5.47 2.54 -7.65
C HIS A 158 6.38 1.33 -7.40
N HIS A 159 5.93 0.32 -6.68
CA HIS A 159 6.74 -0.86 -6.32
C HIS A 159 7.26 -1.65 -7.53
N ILE A 160 6.54 -1.71 -8.64
CA ILE A 160 7.03 -2.40 -9.84
C ILE A 160 8.21 -1.65 -10.48
N LEU A 161 8.22 -0.32 -10.40
CA LEU A 161 9.32 0.51 -10.89
C LEU A 161 10.58 0.33 -10.02
N GLU A 162 10.42 0.11 -8.71
CA GLU A 162 11.53 -0.25 -7.82
C GLU A 162 12.21 -1.56 -8.25
N VAL A 163 11.41 -2.59 -8.56
CA VAL A 163 11.95 -3.88 -9.07
C VAL A 163 12.74 -3.67 -10.36
N PHE A 164 12.22 -2.83 -11.27
CA PHE A 164 12.92 -2.49 -12.51
C PHE A 164 14.25 -1.80 -12.23
N PHE A 165 14.31 -0.84 -11.31
CA PHE A 165 15.56 -0.14 -10.95
C PHE A 165 16.58 -1.10 -10.34
N VAL A 166 16.18 -1.88 -9.36
CA VAL A 166 17.07 -2.82 -8.66
C VAL A 166 17.65 -3.86 -9.62
N LEU A 167 16.79 -4.53 -10.38
CA LEU A 167 17.23 -5.56 -11.31
C LEU A 167 18.13 -5.00 -12.40
N SER A 168 17.71 -3.90 -13.04
CA SER A 168 18.47 -3.26 -14.11
C SER A 168 19.85 -2.78 -13.63
N PHE A 169 19.90 -2.14 -12.44
CA PHE A 169 21.14 -1.69 -11.85
C PHE A 169 22.12 -2.83 -11.67
N TYR A 170 21.73 -3.93 -11.00
CA TYR A 170 22.66 -5.04 -10.74
C TYR A 170 23.11 -5.75 -12.00
N LEU A 171 22.24 -5.92 -12.99
CA LEU A 171 22.63 -6.53 -14.25
C LEU A 171 23.57 -5.63 -15.05
N LEU A 172 23.34 -4.30 -15.09
CA LEU A 172 24.25 -3.35 -15.73
C LEU A 172 25.61 -3.27 -15.02
N TRP A 173 25.59 -3.21 -13.70
CA TRP A 173 26.80 -3.05 -12.90
C TRP A 173 27.69 -4.29 -12.90
N LEU A 174 27.09 -5.49 -12.79
CA LEU A 174 27.83 -6.77 -12.72
C LEU A 174 28.28 -7.28 -14.08
N GLU A 175 27.46 -7.13 -15.12
CA GLU A 175 27.67 -7.80 -16.41
C GLU A 175 28.09 -6.84 -17.54
N LYS A 176 27.86 -5.53 -17.39
CA LYS A 176 28.25 -4.47 -18.34
C LYS A 176 27.90 -4.78 -19.80
N PRO A 177 26.60 -4.99 -20.11
CA PRO A 177 26.18 -5.46 -21.42
C PRO A 177 26.35 -4.42 -22.56
N PHE A 178 26.53 -3.15 -22.23
CA PHE A 178 26.69 -2.05 -23.19
C PHE A 178 28.13 -1.51 -23.24
N SER A 179 28.41 -0.63 -24.21
CA SER A 179 29.67 0.11 -24.22
C SER A 179 29.86 0.90 -22.92
N GLY A 180 31.12 1.09 -22.50
CA GLY A 180 31.46 1.65 -21.20
C GLY A 180 30.70 2.95 -20.87
N LEU A 181 30.61 3.89 -21.82
CA LEU A 181 29.95 5.17 -21.59
C LEU A 181 28.43 4.99 -21.38
N ILE A 182 27.74 4.27 -22.26
CA ILE A 182 26.29 4.05 -22.18
C ILE A 182 25.93 3.33 -20.89
N ASN A 183 26.70 2.28 -20.54
CA ASN A 183 26.48 1.51 -19.33
C ASN A 183 26.58 2.41 -18.08
N ASN A 184 27.56 3.30 -18.04
CA ASN A 184 27.76 4.21 -16.91
C ASN A 184 26.66 5.28 -16.81
N ILE A 185 26.24 5.87 -17.95
CA ILE A 185 25.13 6.82 -17.98
C ILE A 185 23.86 6.16 -17.44
N LEU A 186 23.55 4.94 -17.86
CA LEU A 186 22.41 4.18 -17.36
C LEU A 186 22.47 3.92 -15.86
N ILE A 187 23.66 3.57 -15.31
CA ILE A 187 23.86 3.40 -13.87
C ILE A 187 23.58 4.71 -13.12
N VAL A 188 24.11 5.84 -13.61
CA VAL A 188 23.86 7.17 -13.01
C VAL A 188 22.36 7.48 -12.99
N ILE A 189 21.66 7.25 -14.11
CA ILE A 189 20.21 7.49 -14.22
C ILE A 189 19.45 6.60 -13.24
N LEU A 190 19.73 5.30 -13.20
CA LEU A 190 19.00 4.36 -12.33
C LEU A 190 19.17 4.69 -10.85
N ILE A 191 20.40 4.98 -10.39
CA ILE A 191 20.67 5.38 -9.01
C ILE A 191 19.94 6.69 -8.69
N SER A 192 20.09 7.69 -9.54
CA SER A 192 19.48 9.01 -9.30
C SER A 192 17.96 8.93 -9.21
N LEU A 193 17.31 8.26 -10.18
CA LEU A 193 15.85 8.16 -10.23
C LEU A 193 15.27 7.27 -9.12
N SER A 194 16.03 6.29 -8.60
CA SER A 194 15.53 5.41 -7.55
C SER A 194 15.16 6.16 -6.28
N PHE A 195 15.87 7.21 -5.90
CA PHE A 195 15.55 8.05 -4.74
C PHE A 195 14.29 8.89 -4.93
N PHE A 196 13.97 9.27 -6.17
CA PHE A 196 12.72 9.94 -6.51
C PHE A 196 11.53 8.98 -6.64
N ASN A 197 11.77 7.69 -6.59
CA ASN A 197 10.73 6.66 -6.57
C ASN A 197 10.45 6.12 -5.17
N TRP A 198 11.49 5.94 -4.35
CA TRP A 198 11.37 5.44 -3.00
C TRP A 198 12.37 6.10 -2.05
N PRO A 199 11.92 6.65 -0.88
CA PRO A 199 12.81 7.42 -0.02
C PRO A 199 13.89 6.55 0.64
N VAL A 200 13.69 5.23 0.73
CA VAL A 200 14.65 4.28 1.33
C VAL A 200 15.46 3.53 0.27
N ALA A 201 15.57 4.07 -0.95
CA ALA A 201 16.31 3.45 -2.06
C ALA A 201 17.78 3.12 -1.75
N MET A 202 18.39 3.73 -0.73
CA MET A 202 19.72 3.36 -0.25
C MET A 202 19.84 1.87 0.10
N LEU A 203 18.75 1.22 0.54
CA LEU A 203 18.73 -0.22 0.83
C LEU A 203 19.03 -1.06 -0.41
N TYR A 204 18.71 -0.58 -1.61
CA TYR A 204 18.99 -1.32 -2.84
C TYR A 204 20.48 -1.54 -3.07
N TYR A 205 21.31 -0.62 -2.56
CA TYR A 205 22.74 -0.55 -2.86
C TYR A 205 23.62 -1.11 -1.75
N ALA A 206 23.06 -1.54 -0.63
CA ALA A 206 23.84 -2.12 0.47
C ALA A 206 24.72 -3.33 0.05
N PRO A 207 24.28 -4.26 -0.82
CA PRO A 207 25.16 -5.34 -1.30
C PRO A 207 26.39 -4.89 -2.06
N VAL A 208 26.36 -3.68 -2.65
CA VAL A 208 27.48 -3.15 -3.47
C VAL A 208 28.77 -3.08 -2.64
N LEU A 209 28.69 -2.52 -1.43
CA LEU A 209 29.86 -2.41 -0.56
C LEU A 209 30.44 -3.80 -0.20
N VAL A 210 29.59 -4.76 0.10
CA VAL A 210 29.99 -6.14 0.41
C VAL A 210 30.73 -6.78 -0.79
N ILE A 211 30.20 -6.55 -2.02
CA ILE A 211 30.82 -7.06 -3.24
C ILE A 211 32.18 -6.39 -3.51
N LEU A 212 32.27 -5.07 -3.31
CA LEU A 212 33.53 -4.34 -3.48
C LEU A 212 34.61 -4.80 -2.49
N ILE A 213 34.25 -5.00 -1.21
CA ILE A 213 35.13 -5.54 -0.18
C ILE A 213 35.61 -6.96 -0.57
N TYR A 214 34.67 -7.82 -1.00
CA TYR A 214 35.02 -9.16 -1.49
C TYR A 214 35.99 -9.11 -2.66
N ASN A 215 35.76 -8.25 -3.66
CA ASN A 215 36.63 -8.09 -4.81
C ASN A 215 38.03 -7.53 -4.42
N TYR A 216 38.06 -6.63 -3.44
CA TYR A 216 39.33 -6.15 -2.86
C TYR A 216 40.17 -7.28 -2.29
N PHE A 217 39.59 -8.19 -1.47
CA PHE A 217 40.30 -9.36 -0.94
C PHE A 217 40.71 -10.35 -2.03
N LYS A 218 40.06 -10.33 -3.18
CA LYS A 218 40.47 -11.13 -4.37
C LYS A 218 41.52 -10.46 -5.24
N GLY A 219 42.03 -9.30 -4.83
CA GLY A 219 42.98 -8.52 -5.61
C GLY A 219 42.44 -7.92 -6.91
N LYS A 220 41.10 -7.85 -7.05
CA LYS A 220 40.46 -7.25 -8.20
C LYS A 220 40.28 -5.76 -7.96
N ALA A 221 41.01 -4.94 -8.69
CA ALA A 221 40.83 -3.49 -8.65
C ALA A 221 39.70 -3.08 -9.60
N GLU A 222 38.70 -2.39 -9.06
CA GLU A 222 37.54 -1.91 -9.81
C GLU A 222 37.44 -0.37 -9.81
N TYR A 223 38.55 0.31 -9.97
CA TYR A 223 38.67 1.77 -9.86
C TYR A 223 37.61 2.53 -10.64
N PHE A 224 37.36 2.13 -11.88
CA PHE A 224 36.42 2.81 -12.75
C PHE A 224 34.97 2.63 -12.26
N ASN A 225 34.58 1.42 -11.84
CA ASN A 225 33.24 1.16 -11.30
C ASN A 225 32.99 1.96 -10.04
N ILE A 226 33.97 2.06 -9.15
CA ILE A 226 33.87 2.83 -7.91
C ILE A 226 33.68 4.31 -8.21
N THR A 227 34.41 4.87 -9.20
CA THR A 227 34.24 6.27 -9.61
C THR A 227 32.84 6.53 -10.18
N VAL A 228 32.30 5.62 -11.00
CA VAL A 228 30.93 5.73 -11.53
C VAL A 228 29.89 5.71 -10.42
N LEU A 229 30.05 4.80 -9.44
CA LEU A 229 29.14 4.75 -8.28
C LEU A 229 29.19 6.04 -7.47
N SER A 230 30.40 6.53 -7.17
CA SER A 230 30.57 7.79 -6.45
C SER A 230 29.88 8.96 -7.16
N LEU A 231 30.14 9.13 -8.46
CA LEU A 231 29.51 10.15 -9.29
C LEU A 231 27.99 10.02 -9.29
N SER A 232 27.47 8.80 -9.38
CA SER A 232 26.03 8.53 -9.40
C SER A 232 25.31 9.02 -8.14
N PHE A 233 25.92 8.78 -6.96
CA PHE A 233 25.37 9.23 -5.70
C PHE A 233 25.48 10.76 -5.55
N PHE A 234 26.58 11.39 -5.96
CA PHE A 234 26.65 12.86 -5.96
C PHE A 234 25.62 13.50 -6.89
N VAL A 235 25.41 12.93 -8.10
CA VAL A 235 24.37 13.39 -9.02
C VAL A 235 22.99 13.22 -8.38
N ALA A 236 22.72 12.10 -7.74
CA ALA A 236 21.46 11.89 -7.03
C ALA A 236 21.23 12.93 -5.92
N GLY A 237 22.24 13.18 -5.08
CA GLY A 237 22.19 14.20 -4.04
C GLY A 237 21.97 15.63 -4.60
N PHE A 238 22.66 15.96 -5.69
CA PHE A 238 22.48 17.24 -6.39
C PHE A 238 21.05 17.39 -6.96
N LEU A 239 20.51 16.34 -7.58
CA LEU A 239 19.15 16.38 -8.13
C LEU A 239 18.09 16.50 -7.03
N ILE A 240 18.29 15.89 -5.86
CA ILE A 240 17.40 16.05 -4.70
C ILE A 240 17.42 17.50 -4.22
N GLU A 241 18.61 18.10 -4.11
CA GLU A 241 18.74 19.52 -3.73
C GLU A 241 18.05 20.44 -4.75
N LEU A 242 18.30 20.22 -6.04
CA LEU A 242 17.66 20.95 -7.11
C LEU A 242 16.13 20.84 -7.07
N TYR A 243 15.61 19.65 -6.80
CA TYR A 243 14.17 19.43 -6.65
C TYR A 243 13.59 20.29 -5.53
N PHE A 244 14.25 20.39 -4.37
CA PHE A 244 13.79 21.22 -3.27
C PHE A 244 13.87 22.72 -3.60
N MET A 245 14.94 23.16 -4.26
CA MET A 245 15.06 24.54 -4.70
C MET A 245 13.96 24.96 -5.69
N LEU A 246 13.54 24.06 -6.58
CA LEU A 246 12.50 24.32 -7.57
C LEU A 246 11.07 24.25 -6.97
N ASN A 247 10.90 23.66 -5.78
CA ASN A 247 9.61 23.55 -5.10
C ASN A 247 9.54 24.42 -3.82
N ASP A 248 10.15 25.60 -3.84
CA ASP A 248 10.14 26.62 -2.77
C ASP A 248 10.59 26.08 -1.40
N ASN A 249 11.54 25.15 -1.39
CA ASN A 249 12.04 24.48 -0.18
C ASN A 249 10.94 23.85 0.67
N ASN A 250 9.82 23.44 0.07
CA ASN A 250 8.82 22.60 0.71
C ASN A 250 9.44 21.22 1.05
N VAL A 251 10.33 21.24 2.02
CA VAL A 251 11.11 20.09 2.47
C VAL A 251 10.42 19.51 3.68
N HIS A 252 10.12 18.22 3.61
CA HIS A 252 9.71 17.48 4.78
C HIS A 252 10.78 17.56 5.88
N SER A 253 10.37 17.43 7.12
CA SER A 253 11.30 17.26 8.25
C SER A 253 12.31 16.16 7.92
N TYR A 254 13.58 16.34 8.34
CA TYR A 254 14.66 15.38 8.13
C TYR A 254 14.25 13.97 8.55
N SER A 255 14.03 13.07 7.61
CA SER A 255 13.46 11.76 7.85
C SER A 255 13.79 10.74 6.75
N PHE A 256 13.89 9.47 7.16
CA PHE A 256 14.01 8.35 6.21
C PHE A 256 12.66 8.01 5.52
N LYS A 257 11.52 8.49 6.05
CA LYS A 257 10.17 8.08 5.63
C LYS A 257 9.70 8.74 4.33
N TYR A 258 10.18 9.92 4.03
CA TYR A 258 9.84 10.70 2.82
C TYR A 258 11.06 11.34 2.21
N LEU A 259 10.95 11.77 0.95
CA LEU A 259 12.04 12.48 0.30
C LEU A 259 12.33 13.78 1.06
N SER A 260 13.54 13.90 1.61
CA SER A 260 13.97 14.98 2.50
C SER A 260 15.48 15.22 2.38
N ASN A 261 16.00 16.17 3.11
CA ASN A 261 17.44 16.40 3.20
C ASN A 261 18.23 15.19 3.70
N PHE A 262 17.59 14.26 4.41
CA PHE A 262 18.20 12.99 4.81
C PHE A 262 18.69 12.19 3.60
N GLN A 263 17.89 12.03 2.56
CA GLN A 263 18.29 11.28 1.36
C GLN A 263 19.41 11.97 0.60
N ARG A 264 19.37 13.31 0.50
CA ARG A 264 20.47 14.10 -0.06
C ARG A 264 21.79 13.83 0.67
N ASP A 265 21.75 13.94 2.00
CA ASP A 265 22.94 13.79 2.83
C ASP A 265 23.49 12.35 2.79
N VAL A 266 22.60 11.33 2.75
CA VAL A 266 22.97 9.94 2.52
C VAL A 266 23.64 9.76 1.16
N CYS A 267 23.13 10.37 0.10
CA CYS A 267 23.75 10.31 -1.21
C CYS A 267 25.16 10.94 -1.20
N ILE A 268 25.33 12.10 -0.57
CA ILE A 268 26.65 12.75 -0.44
C ILE A 268 27.60 11.84 0.36
N LEU A 269 27.13 11.28 1.46
CA LEU A 269 27.90 10.35 2.30
C LEU A 269 28.35 9.12 1.50
N LEU A 270 27.43 8.44 0.80
CA LEU A 270 27.75 7.26 0.00
C LEU A 270 28.72 7.59 -1.15
N GLY A 271 28.53 8.74 -1.82
CA GLY A 271 29.46 9.23 -2.83
C GLY A 271 30.87 9.41 -2.29
N GLY A 272 30.98 10.00 -1.08
CA GLY A 272 32.25 10.16 -0.35
C GLY A 272 32.87 8.84 0.07
N GLU A 273 32.09 7.90 0.58
CA GLU A 273 32.55 6.55 0.96
C GLU A 273 33.15 5.79 -0.24
N PHE A 274 32.55 5.89 -1.42
CA PHE A 274 33.12 5.28 -2.63
C PHE A 274 34.42 5.97 -3.06
N ILE A 275 34.58 7.29 -2.92
CA ILE A 275 35.88 7.96 -3.14
C ILE A 275 36.93 7.44 -2.15
N LEU A 276 36.57 7.35 -0.87
CA LEU A 276 37.46 6.85 0.16
C LEU A 276 37.91 5.39 -0.16
N PHE A 277 36.98 4.54 -0.60
CA PHE A 277 37.24 3.18 -1.01
C PHE A 277 38.14 3.10 -2.28
N TYR A 278 37.98 4.03 -3.22
CA TYR A 278 38.88 4.19 -4.37
C TYR A 278 40.32 4.45 -3.94
N PHE A 279 40.52 5.39 -3.01
CA PHE A 279 41.86 5.70 -2.50
C PHE A 279 42.46 4.55 -1.70
N LEU A 280 41.63 3.84 -0.92
CA LEU A 280 42.03 2.63 -0.21
C LEU A 280 42.61 1.59 -1.17
N GLN A 281 41.94 1.30 -2.26
CA GLN A 281 42.41 0.36 -3.26
C GLN A 281 43.69 0.87 -3.95
N LYS A 282 43.72 2.13 -4.38
CA LYS A 282 44.81 2.73 -5.13
C LYS A 282 46.12 2.82 -4.30
N LYS A 283 45.98 3.17 -3.01
CA LYS A 283 47.12 3.32 -2.08
C LYS A 283 47.42 2.06 -1.27
N LYS A 284 46.67 0.98 -1.48
CA LYS A 284 46.79 -0.29 -0.71
C LYS A 284 46.71 -0.06 0.81
N ILE A 285 45.84 0.86 1.24
CA ILE A 285 45.65 1.20 2.65
C ILE A 285 44.95 0.02 3.35
N ASN A 286 45.31 -0.20 4.62
CA ASN A 286 44.70 -1.27 5.41
C ASN A 286 43.17 -1.03 5.55
N LEU A 287 42.39 -2.08 5.32
CA LEU A 287 40.91 -2.03 5.40
C LEU A 287 40.40 -1.57 6.78
N TRP A 288 41.14 -1.87 7.85
CA TRP A 288 40.79 -1.38 9.19
C TRP A 288 40.84 0.15 9.30
N ILE A 289 41.76 0.80 8.62
CA ILE A 289 41.86 2.27 8.59
C ILE A 289 40.64 2.82 7.88
N TYR A 290 40.25 2.22 6.74
CA TYR A 290 39.02 2.59 6.05
C TYR A 290 37.79 2.47 7.00
N PHE A 291 37.68 1.33 7.68
CA PHE A 291 36.53 1.09 8.59
C PHE A 291 36.48 2.13 9.72
N VAL A 292 37.60 2.49 10.30
CA VAL A 292 37.70 3.52 11.33
C VAL A 292 37.28 4.89 10.77
N PHE A 293 37.71 5.26 9.57
CA PHE A 293 37.32 6.51 8.94
C PHE A 293 35.84 6.54 8.59
N SER A 294 35.29 5.46 8.04
CA SER A 294 33.85 5.36 7.72
C SER A 294 32.99 5.48 8.98
N VAL A 295 33.39 4.81 10.08
CA VAL A 295 32.70 4.96 11.37
C VAL A 295 32.82 6.39 11.92
N ALA A 296 33.98 7.01 11.83
CA ALA A 296 34.19 8.38 12.28
C ALA A 296 33.33 9.36 11.46
N ILE A 297 33.22 9.21 10.16
CA ILE A 297 32.35 10.00 9.30
C ILE A 297 30.88 9.80 9.69
N LEU A 298 30.43 8.57 9.89
CA LEU A 298 29.06 8.27 10.35
C LEU A 298 28.73 8.92 11.69
N LEU A 299 29.70 8.94 12.62
CA LEU A 299 29.53 9.58 13.93
C LEU A 299 29.47 11.12 13.81
N LEU A 300 30.25 11.72 12.90
CA LEU A 300 30.17 13.15 12.62
C LEU A 300 28.79 13.54 12.01
N PHE A 301 28.15 12.64 11.29
CA PHE A 301 26.81 12.82 10.74
C PHE A 301 25.75 12.13 11.63
N TYR A 302 25.73 12.45 12.93
CA TYR A 302 24.83 11.83 13.92
C TYR A 302 23.35 11.79 13.50
N ASN A 303 22.86 12.83 12.83
CA ASN A 303 21.47 12.87 12.34
C ASN A 303 21.20 11.75 11.33
N ILE A 304 22.14 11.43 10.44
CA ILE A 304 22.01 10.32 9.49
C ILE A 304 21.97 8.99 10.25
N PHE A 305 22.87 8.78 11.20
CA PHE A 305 22.89 7.58 12.04
C PHE A 305 21.58 7.38 12.80
N PHE A 306 21.05 8.47 13.39
CA PHE A 306 19.79 8.42 14.12
C PHE A 306 18.61 8.02 13.24
N GLU A 307 18.50 8.60 12.02
CA GLU A 307 17.45 8.24 11.06
C GLU A 307 17.61 6.83 10.49
N ILE A 308 18.84 6.38 10.23
CA ILE A 308 19.11 4.97 9.86
C ILE A 308 18.67 4.01 10.96
N SER A 309 18.96 4.35 12.24
CA SER A 309 18.53 3.55 13.38
C SER A 309 17.01 3.45 13.47
N LYS A 310 16.28 4.55 13.26
CA LYS A 310 14.81 4.54 13.16
C LYS A 310 14.33 3.67 12.00
N GLY A 311 14.97 3.76 10.83
CA GLY A 311 14.67 2.94 9.67
C GLY A 311 14.88 1.45 9.91
N LEU A 312 15.97 1.07 10.61
CA LEU A 312 16.21 -0.32 11.01
C LEU A 312 15.18 -0.80 12.03
N ASN A 313 14.81 0.02 13.01
CA ASN A 313 13.74 -0.30 13.94
C ASN A 313 12.40 -0.48 13.23
N TYR A 314 12.07 0.38 12.27
CA TYR A 314 10.89 0.23 11.43
C TYR A 314 10.92 -1.08 10.65
N LEU A 315 12.06 -1.42 10.03
CA LEU A 315 12.23 -2.65 9.27
C LEU A 315 12.04 -3.90 10.14
N THR A 316 12.57 -3.90 11.36
CA THR A 316 12.54 -5.04 12.29
C THR A 316 11.33 -5.02 13.23
N LYS A 317 10.48 -3.99 13.16
CA LYS A 317 9.34 -3.75 14.07
C LYS A 317 9.73 -3.65 15.56
N GLY A 318 10.97 -3.28 15.84
CA GLY A 318 11.39 -2.93 17.20
C GLY A 318 10.79 -1.58 17.60
N ASN A 319 10.18 -1.48 18.76
CA ASN A 319 9.58 -0.28 19.39
C ASN A 319 8.28 0.26 18.80
N ASP A 320 7.49 -0.51 18.04
CA ASP A 320 6.50 0.17 17.23
C ASP A 320 5.07 0.00 17.55
N SER A 321 4.42 1.10 17.27
CA SER A 321 3.00 1.28 17.43
C SER A 321 2.25 0.06 16.91
N ALA A 322 1.27 -0.41 17.64
CA ALA A 322 0.39 -1.47 17.23
C ALA A 322 -0.20 -1.24 15.83
N LEU A 323 -0.26 0.04 15.38
CA LEU A 323 -0.71 0.46 14.05
C LEU A 323 0.13 -0.13 12.90
N ILE A 324 1.48 -0.10 13.00
CA ILE A 324 2.36 -0.65 11.95
C ILE A 324 2.21 -2.17 11.85
N LYS A 325 1.97 -2.84 12.98
CA LYS A 325 1.74 -4.29 13.02
C LYS A 325 0.43 -4.71 12.32
N MET A 326 -0.50 -3.78 12.11
CA MET A 326 -1.73 -4.03 11.37
C MET A 326 -1.52 -4.08 9.85
N VAL A 327 -0.45 -3.48 9.33
CA VAL A 327 -0.13 -3.51 7.90
C VAL A 327 0.43 -4.88 7.53
N SER A 328 -0.37 -5.70 6.84
CA SER A 328 -0.05 -7.12 6.56
C SER A 328 1.24 -7.31 5.76
N GLU A 329 1.52 -6.45 4.81
CA GLU A 329 2.70 -6.55 3.93
C GLU A 329 4.04 -6.27 4.65
N THR A 330 4.01 -5.61 5.81
CA THR A 330 5.20 -5.38 6.64
C THR A 330 5.51 -6.55 7.58
N ASN A 331 4.72 -7.62 7.55
CA ASN A 331 4.94 -8.78 8.39
C ASN A 331 5.92 -9.75 7.74
N PRO A 332 6.64 -10.58 8.55
CA PRO A 332 7.43 -11.67 8.03
C PRO A 332 6.53 -12.71 7.37
N ILE A 333 7.06 -13.39 6.35
CA ILE A 333 6.32 -14.45 5.67
C ILE A 333 6.37 -15.77 6.46
N ILE A 334 7.44 -15.96 7.24
CA ILE A 334 7.69 -17.16 8.05
C ILE A 334 7.60 -16.76 9.53
N PHE A 335 7.00 -17.60 10.36
CA PHE A 335 6.82 -17.35 11.79
C PHE A 335 5.97 -16.11 12.09
N SER A 336 4.99 -15.86 11.23
CA SER A 336 4.07 -14.73 11.41
C SER A 336 3.18 -14.90 12.66
N GLY A 337 3.01 -16.12 13.14
CA GLY A 337 2.11 -16.49 14.25
C GLY A 337 0.63 -16.22 13.95
N ARG A 338 0.29 -15.96 12.68
CA ARG A 338 -1.07 -15.60 12.24
C ARG A 338 -1.81 -16.73 11.56
N ALA A 339 -1.07 -17.70 11.02
CA ALA A 339 -1.61 -18.74 10.18
C ALA A 339 -1.12 -20.12 10.64
N SER A 340 -1.81 -21.17 10.22
CA SER A 340 -1.31 -22.52 10.36
C SER A 340 -0.04 -22.71 9.50
N LEU A 341 0.78 -23.71 9.85
CA LEU A 341 1.97 -24.05 9.04
C LEU A 341 1.62 -24.30 7.57
N PHE A 342 0.43 -24.83 7.29
CA PHE A 342 -0.03 -25.05 5.92
C PHE A 342 -0.25 -23.72 5.17
N GLU A 343 -0.89 -22.75 5.80
CA GLU A 343 -1.11 -21.42 5.21
C GLU A 343 0.21 -20.67 4.99
N GLU A 344 1.17 -20.77 5.93
CA GLU A 344 2.51 -20.20 5.74
C GLU A 344 3.23 -20.83 4.54
N ILE A 345 3.14 -22.15 4.34
CA ILE A 345 3.70 -22.82 3.15
C ILE A 345 3.00 -22.36 1.87
N VAL A 346 1.69 -22.20 1.88
CA VAL A 346 0.94 -21.69 0.73
C VAL A 346 1.38 -20.26 0.39
N ASP A 347 1.55 -19.40 1.39
CA ASP A 347 2.04 -18.03 1.18
C ASP A 347 3.46 -18.03 0.60
N ILE A 348 4.36 -18.88 1.10
CA ILE A 348 5.70 -19.03 0.53
C ILE A 348 5.63 -19.44 -0.94
N LEU A 349 4.79 -20.40 -1.29
CA LEU A 349 4.60 -20.84 -2.67
C LEU A 349 4.05 -19.76 -3.57
N ILE A 350 3.16 -18.93 -3.06
CA ILE A 350 2.55 -17.80 -3.79
C ILE A 350 3.58 -16.70 -4.02
N TYR A 351 4.22 -16.22 -2.96
CA TYR A 351 5.12 -15.07 -3.05
C TYR A 351 6.42 -15.38 -3.78
N TYR A 352 7.06 -16.53 -3.49
CA TYR A 352 8.39 -16.88 -4.01
C TYR A 352 8.38 -17.92 -5.13
N THR A 353 7.27 -18.59 -5.40
CA THR A 353 7.18 -19.79 -6.22
C THR A 353 7.83 -21.02 -5.56
N PRO A 354 7.50 -22.26 -5.96
CA PRO A 354 8.12 -23.50 -5.43
C PRO A 354 9.63 -23.55 -5.61
N PHE A 355 10.19 -22.78 -6.53
CA PHE A 355 11.62 -22.74 -6.77
C PHE A 355 12.43 -22.21 -5.59
N VAL A 356 11.80 -21.54 -4.61
CA VAL A 356 12.47 -21.12 -3.38
C VAL A 356 13.05 -22.29 -2.60
N PHE A 357 12.45 -23.47 -2.64
CA PHE A 357 12.95 -24.65 -1.97
C PHE A 357 14.27 -25.19 -2.57
N LEU A 358 14.61 -24.77 -3.78
CA LEU A 358 15.93 -25.04 -4.38
C LEU A 358 17.01 -24.08 -3.88
N TYR A 359 16.64 -22.96 -3.28
CA TYR A 359 17.55 -21.89 -2.92
C TYR A 359 18.68 -22.32 -1.97
N PRO A 360 18.44 -23.10 -0.89
CA PRO A 360 19.53 -23.62 -0.05
C PRO A 360 20.57 -24.43 -0.82
N PHE A 361 20.15 -25.26 -1.77
CA PHE A 361 21.03 -26.06 -2.63
C PHE A 361 21.81 -25.19 -3.61
N ILE A 362 21.18 -24.13 -4.12
CA ILE A 362 21.81 -23.13 -4.98
C ILE A 362 22.90 -22.42 -4.20
N VAL A 363 22.61 -21.90 -3.02
CA VAL A 363 23.56 -21.23 -2.13
C VAL A 363 24.75 -22.13 -1.87
N TRP A 364 24.52 -23.39 -1.44
CA TRP A 364 25.57 -24.37 -1.18
C TRP A 364 26.47 -24.61 -2.40
N LYS A 365 25.87 -24.82 -3.59
CA LYS A 365 26.60 -25.08 -4.83
C LYS A 365 27.43 -23.87 -5.26
N PHE A 366 26.88 -22.67 -5.24
CA PHE A 366 27.58 -21.45 -5.64
C PHE A 366 28.72 -21.10 -4.69
N PHE A 367 28.59 -21.32 -3.39
CA PHE A 367 29.68 -21.22 -2.42
C PHE A 367 30.81 -22.19 -2.75
N LYS A 368 30.49 -23.44 -3.06
CA LYS A 368 31.47 -24.48 -3.40
C LYS A 368 32.20 -24.18 -4.72
N MET A 369 31.46 -23.71 -5.74
CA MET A 369 31.99 -23.48 -7.09
C MET A 369 32.55 -22.07 -7.29
N ARG A 370 32.28 -21.14 -6.37
CA ARG A 370 32.68 -19.71 -6.44
C ARG A 370 32.27 -19.00 -7.73
N ILE A 371 31.20 -19.46 -8.39
CA ILE A 371 30.69 -18.91 -9.64
C ILE A 371 29.65 -17.83 -9.31
N ASN A 372 29.77 -16.67 -9.96
CA ASN A 372 28.82 -15.54 -9.80
C ASN A 372 28.53 -15.15 -8.34
N PHE A 373 29.58 -15.10 -7.52
CA PHE A 373 29.48 -14.83 -6.09
C PHE A 373 28.79 -13.48 -5.81
N SER A 374 29.00 -12.47 -6.66
CA SER A 374 28.35 -11.17 -6.53
C SER A 374 26.83 -11.27 -6.68
N LEU A 375 26.34 -12.03 -7.64
CA LEU A 375 24.91 -12.24 -7.81
C LEU A 375 24.31 -13.04 -6.64
N LEU A 376 25.06 -13.97 -6.07
CA LEU A 376 24.66 -14.69 -4.86
C LEU A 376 24.54 -13.76 -3.66
N ILE A 377 25.48 -12.83 -3.45
CA ILE A 377 25.43 -11.83 -2.38
C ILE A 377 24.13 -10.99 -2.51
N VAL A 378 23.86 -10.49 -3.72
CA VAL A 378 22.64 -9.69 -3.98
C VAL A 378 21.40 -10.49 -3.66
N SER A 379 21.29 -11.71 -4.16
CA SER A 379 20.11 -12.55 -3.93
C SER A 379 19.94 -12.93 -2.45
N LEU A 380 21.03 -13.23 -1.74
CA LEU A 380 21.00 -13.56 -0.32
C LEU A 380 20.54 -12.35 0.52
N TYR A 381 21.02 -11.17 0.19
CA TYR A 381 20.60 -9.95 0.84
C TYR A 381 19.08 -9.72 0.70
N PHE A 382 18.54 -9.77 -0.52
CA PHE A 382 17.11 -9.60 -0.73
C PHE A 382 16.28 -10.76 -0.19
N PHE A 383 16.79 -11.97 -0.15
CA PHE A 383 16.15 -13.08 0.55
C PHE A 383 16.02 -12.79 2.05
N LEU A 384 17.09 -12.37 2.72
CA LEU A 384 17.05 -12.04 4.15
C LEU A 384 16.08 -10.87 4.43
N LEU A 385 16.10 -9.83 3.61
CA LEU A 385 15.13 -8.74 3.74
C LEU A 385 13.68 -9.23 3.56
N SER A 386 13.44 -10.13 2.63
CA SER A 386 12.10 -10.68 2.38
C SER A 386 11.61 -11.60 3.52
N CYS A 387 12.52 -12.22 4.26
CA CYS A 387 12.17 -12.94 5.50
C CYS A 387 11.71 -11.98 6.62
N ILE A 388 12.19 -10.74 6.62
CA ILE A 388 11.79 -9.73 7.61
C ILE A 388 10.45 -9.09 7.24
N GLN A 389 10.26 -8.75 5.96
CA GLN A 389 9.01 -8.16 5.46
C GLN A 389 8.63 -8.78 4.11
N VAL A 390 7.42 -9.35 4.02
CA VAL A 390 6.97 -10.08 2.82
C VAL A 390 6.96 -9.21 1.55
N ARG A 391 6.67 -7.91 1.67
CA ARG A 391 6.69 -6.99 0.53
C ARG A 391 8.06 -6.92 -0.18
N LEU A 392 9.16 -7.18 0.53
CA LEU A 392 10.50 -7.17 -0.05
C LEU A 392 10.82 -8.43 -0.88
N SER A 393 9.90 -9.41 -0.92
CA SER A 393 10.00 -10.59 -1.79
C SER A 393 10.07 -10.24 -3.28
N ILE A 394 9.47 -9.12 -3.67
CA ILE A 394 9.48 -8.61 -5.06
C ILE A 394 10.89 -8.39 -5.60
N PHE A 395 11.83 -8.00 -4.74
CA PHE A 395 13.25 -7.82 -5.14
C PHE A 395 14.00 -9.14 -5.23
N PHE A 396 13.65 -10.12 -4.38
CA PHE A 396 14.33 -11.41 -4.36
C PHE A 396 14.00 -12.28 -5.58
N VAL A 397 12.71 -12.31 -5.98
CA VAL A 397 12.21 -13.23 -7.01
C VAL A 397 12.96 -13.13 -8.36
N PRO A 398 13.28 -11.95 -8.92
CA PRO A 398 14.03 -11.87 -10.16
C PRO A 398 15.43 -12.51 -10.08
N PHE A 399 16.12 -12.34 -8.93
CA PHE A 399 17.44 -12.98 -8.72
C PHE A 399 17.31 -14.48 -8.48
N LEU A 400 16.28 -14.92 -7.76
CA LEU A 400 15.94 -16.34 -7.62
C LEU A 400 15.74 -16.97 -9.00
N ALA A 401 14.99 -16.33 -9.88
CA ALA A 401 14.74 -16.81 -11.24
C ALA A 401 16.03 -17.01 -12.04
N ILE A 402 16.92 -16.03 -11.98
CA ILE A 402 18.23 -16.11 -12.65
C ILE A 402 19.09 -17.23 -12.08
N LEU A 403 19.18 -17.35 -10.77
CA LEU A 403 20.01 -18.35 -10.11
C LEU A 403 19.45 -19.78 -10.28
N CYS A 404 18.14 -19.96 -10.15
CA CYS A 404 17.46 -21.25 -10.39
C CYS A 404 17.71 -21.74 -11.82
N ALA A 405 17.60 -20.86 -12.79
CA ALA A 405 17.82 -21.21 -14.18
C ALA A 405 19.26 -21.72 -14.42
N ARG A 406 20.26 -21.04 -13.87
CA ARG A 406 21.67 -21.47 -13.95
C ARG A 406 21.94 -22.78 -13.20
N PHE A 407 21.26 -22.99 -12.08
CA PHE A 407 21.39 -24.23 -11.32
C PHE A 407 20.75 -25.41 -12.05
N LEU A 408 19.51 -25.26 -12.49
CA LEU A 408 18.73 -26.34 -13.11
C LEU A 408 19.29 -26.75 -14.48
N GLU A 409 19.86 -25.85 -15.27
CA GLU A 409 20.51 -26.22 -16.54
C GLU A 409 21.55 -27.34 -16.35
N ASN A 410 22.40 -27.25 -15.31
CA ASN A 410 23.41 -28.24 -15.01
C ASN A 410 22.80 -29.60 -14.58
N VAL A 411 21.60 -29.57 -13.99
CA VAL A 411 20.88 -30.78 -13.57
C VAL A 411 20.16 -31.42 -14.76
N ILE A 412 19.53 -30.58 -15.60
CA ILE A 412 18.75 -31.03 -16.78
C ILE A 412 19.64 -31.65 -17.87
N LYS A 413 20.92 -31.31 -17.92
CA LYS A 413 21.85 -31.95 -18.85
C LYS A 413 21.96 -33.46 -18.64
N LYS A 414 21.60 -33.99 -17.47
CA LYS A 414 21.50 -35.44 -17.21
C LYS A 414 20.12 -35.92 -17.68
N ILE A 415 20.12 -36.82 -18.66
CA ILE A 415 18.90 -37.26 -19.39
C ILE A 415 17.78 -37.74 -18.48
N SER A 416 18.11 -38.45 -17.39
CA SER A 416 17.14 -38.97 -16.41
C SER A 416 16.37 -37.88 -15.63
N PHE A 417 16.93 -36.69 -15.47
CA PHE A 417 16.31 -35.57 -14.75
C PHE A 417 15.41 -34.68 -15.63
N ARG A 418 15.52 -34.76 -16.96
CA ARG A 418 14.70 -33.93 -17.88
C ARG A 418 13.21 -34.21 -17.72
N TYR A 419 12.83 -35.49 -17.64
CA TYR A 419 11.42 -35.88 -17.51
C TYR A 419 10.86 -35.53 -16.13
N LEU A 420 11.66 -35.70 -15.07
CA LEU A 420 11.25 -35.32 -13.69
C LEU A 420 10.98 -33.80 -13.61
N ILE A 421 11.86 -33.00 -14.15
CA ILE A 421 11.71 -31.54 -14.14
C ILE A 421 10.56 -31.09 -15.02
N ALA A 422 10.38 -31.70 -16.20
CA ALA A 422 9.23 -31.41 -17.06
C ALA A 422 7.90 -31.74 -16.34
N GLY A 423 7.84 -32.90 -15.67
CA GLY A 423 6.68 -33.27 -14.87
C GLY A 423 6.41 -32.30 -13.70
N ALA A 424 7.44 -31.89 -12.97
CA ALA A 424 7.33 -30.92 -11.89
C ALA A 424 6.88 -29.55 -12.41
N MET A 425 7.36 -29.11 -13.57
CA MET A 425 6.92 -27.87 -14.21
C MET A 425 5.45 -27.91 -14.64
N VAL A 426 5.01 -29.01 -15.24
CA VAL A 426 3.60 -29.20 -15.63
C VAL A 426 2.71 -29.19 -14.37
N PHE A 427 3.09 -29.92 -13.34
CA PHE A 427 2.37 -29.93 -12.07
C PHE A 427 2.27 -28.54 -11.43
N TYR A 428 3.38 -27.81 -11.44
CA TYR A 428 3.42 -26.44 -10.95
C TYR A 428 2.50 -25.50 -11.75
N ILE A 429 2.50 -25.59 -13.07
CA ILE A 429 1.60 -24.81 -13.92
C ILE A 429 0.14 -25.10 -13.59
N ILE A 430 -0.20 -26.37 -13.36
CA ILE A 430 -1.57 -26.78 -12.97
C ILE A 430 -1.96 -26.13 -11.63
N ILE A 431 -1.11 -26.23 -10.60
CA ILE A 431 -1.35 -25.61 -9.30
C ILE A 431 -1.49 -24.10 -9.44
N PHE A 432 -0.61 -23.46 -10.22
CA PHE A 432 -0.67 -22.05 -10.49
C PHE A 432 -1.98 -21.62 -11.14
N VAL A 433 -2.46 -22.36 -12.15
CA VAL A 433 -3.73 -22.06 -12.82
C VAL A 433 -4.91 -22.21 -11.86
N VAL A 434 -4.93 -23.23 -11.01
CA VAL A 434 -5.98 -23.44 -10.01
C VAL A 434 -5.98 -22.29 -9.00
N TRP A 435 -4.82 -21.93 -8.44
CA TRP A 435 -4.68 -20.82 -7.51
C TRP A 435 -5.07 -19.49 -8.16
N PHE A 436 -4.58 -19.22 -9.38
CA PHE A 436 -4.83 -17.98 -10.09
C PHE A 436 -6.31 -17.74 -10.37
N LYS A 437 -7.06 -18.81 -10.67
CA LYS A 437 -8.51 -18.73 -10.84
C LYS A 437 -9.25 -18.44 -9.54
N SER A 438 -8.73 -18.90 -8.42
CA SER A 438 -9.32 -18.69 -7.10
C SER A 438 -8.89 -17.36 -6.45
N ALA A 439 -7.85 -16.71 -6.98
CA ALA A 439 -7.31 -15.47 -6.43
C ALA A 439 -8.21 -14.27 -6.77
N LYS A 440 -8.80 -13.67 -5.74
CA LYS A 440 -9.59 -12.43 -5.85
C LYS A 440 -8.69 -11.21 -5.74
N LEU A 441 -7.83 -10.97 -6.74
CA LEU A 441 -6.83 -9.90 -6.68
C LEU A 441 -7.44 -8.50 -6.89
N PHE A 442 -8.55 -8.39 -7.62
CA PHE A 442 -9.19 -7.13 -8.01
C PHE A 442 -10.67 -7.18 -7.66
N GLU A 443 -10.98 -7.19 -6.39
CA GLU A 443 -12.37 -7.15 -5.94
C GLU A 443 -12.53 -6.02 -4.91
N LEU A 444 -13.01 -4.87 -5.41
CA LEU A 444 -13.49 -3.82 -4.51
C LEU A 444 -14.74 -4.36 -3.81
N ASP A 445 -14.73 -4.35 -2.48
CA ASP A 445 -15.89 -4.75 -1.70
C ASP A 445 -17.12 -3.95 -2.13
N THR A 446 -18.20 -4.65 -2.43
CA THR A 446 -19.46 -4.03 -2.87
C THR A 446 -19.98 -3.01 -1.84
N ASN A 447 -19.77 -3.27 -0.54
CA ASN A 447 -20.17 -2.35 0.52
C ASN A 447 -19.32 -1.07 0.49
N VAL A 448 -18.00 -1.19 0.26
CA VAL A 448 -17.11 -0.02 0.05
C VAL A 448 -17.56 0.77 -1.18
N SER A 449 -17.80 0.09 -2.30
CA SER A 449 -18.24 0.74 -3.55
C SER A 449 -19.55 1.52 -3.38
N LYS A 450 -20.56 0.92 -2.75
CA LYS A 450 -21.84 1.59 -2.46
C LYS A 450 -21.65 2.79 -1.54
N THR A 451 -20.84 2.63 -0.48
CA THR A 451 -20.57 3.71 0.47
C THR A 451 -19.88 4.89 -0.20
N MET A 452 -18.86 4.64 -1.04
CA MET A 452 -18.16 5.71 -1.77
C MET A 452 -19.09 6.43 -2.74
N TRP A 453 -19.95 5.69 -3.44
CA TRP A 453 -20.96 6.28 -4.32
C TRP A 453 -21.92 7.17 -3.53
N PHE A 454 -22.39 6.71 -2.36
CA PHE A 454 -23.25 7.49 -1.48
C PHE A 454 -22.55 8.79 -1.03
N LEU A 455 -21.31 8.70 -0.54
CA LEU A 455 -20.55 9.88 -0.10
C LEU A 455 -20.39 10.89 -1.24
N GLN A 456 -20.02 10.41 -2.43
CA GLN A 456 -19.79 11.27 -3.59
C GLN A 456 -21.07 12.00 -4.05
N ASN A 457 -22.23 11.30 -4.07
CA ASN A 457 -23.42 11.79 -4.74
C ASN A 457 -24.52 12.30 -3.80
N LYS A 458 -24.50 11.92 -2.51
CA LYS A 458 -25.56 12.20 -1.56
C LYS A 458 -25.16 13.14 -0.42
N THR A 459 -23.86 13.24 -0.09
CA THR A 459 -23.38 14.24 0.87
C THR A 459 -23.08 15.56 0.16
N PRO A 460 -23.14 16.73 0.85
CA PRO A 460 -22.81 18.02 0.25
C PRO A 460 -21.39 18.02 -0.35
N LEU A 461 -21.16 18.87 -1.34
CA LEU A 461 -19.82 19.07 -1.86
C LEU A 461 -18.94 19.69 -0.76
N SER A 462 -17.78 19.10 -0.54
CA SER A 462 -16.84 19.54 0.51
C SER A 462 -15.63 20.28 -0.03
N TYR A 463 -15.60 20.59 -1.33
CA TYR A 463 -14.43 21.17 -1.95
C TYR A 463 -14.77 22.08 -3.15
N GLU A 464 -14.22 23.29 -3.11
CA GLU A 464 -14.02 24.15 -4.26
C GLU A 464 -12.50 24.25 -4.47
N PHE A 465 -11.97 23.51 -5.45
CA PHE A 465 -10.53 23.43 -5.76
C PHE A 465 -9.89 24.83 -5.98
N GLU A 466 -10.66 25.74 -6.54
CA GLU A 466 -10.23 27.10 -6.84
C GLU A 466 -9.93 27.93 -5.57
N ASN A 467 -10.61 27.65 -4.47
CA ASN A 467 -10.52 28.45 -3.24
C ASN A 467 -9.76 27.75 -2.11
N GLY A 468 -9.34 26.50 -2.28
CA GLY A 468 -8.64 25.72 -1.25
C GLY A 468 -9.47 25.47 0.03
N ASN A 469 -10.77 25.75 -0.01
CA ASN A 469 -11.64 25.69 1.16
C ASN A 469 -12.34 24.32 1.25
N THR A 470 -12.10 23.60 2.32
CA THR A 470 -12.73 22.32 2.63
C THR A 470 -13.57 22.47 3.89
N PRO A 471 -14.89 22.78 3.75
CA PRO A 471 -15.73 23.15 4.89
C PRO A 471 -15.97 22.00 5.88
N TYR A 472 -15.77 20.74 5.47
CA TYR A 472 -15.89 19.57 6.34
C TYR A 472 -15.11 18.38 5.79
N GLY A 473 -14.76 17.45 6.66
CA GLY A 473 -14.18 16.14 6.30
C GLY A 473 -14.99 14.97 6.87
N ILE A 474 -14.49 13.78 6.61
CA ILE A 474 -15.08 12.52 7.06
C ILE A 474 -14.13 11.85 8.06
N LEU A 475 -14.68 11.44 9.20
CA LEU A 475 -13.98 10.61 10.16
C LEU A 475 -14.23 9.13 9.84
N SER A 476 -13.19 8.33 9.77
CA SER A 476 -13.26 6.91 9.49
C SER A 476 -12.02 6.19 10.00
N SER A 477 -12.01 4.87 9.99
CA SER A 477 -10.80 4.08 10.14
C SER A 477 -9.83 4.33 8.96
N TRP A 478 -8.53 4.29 9.24
CA TRP A 478 -7.47 4.60 8.29
C TRP A 478 -7.56 3.86 6.96
N HIS A 479 -7.97 2.60 6.96
CA HIS A 479 -8.03 1.77 5.75
C HIS A 479 -9.11 2.23 4.74
N MET A 480 -10.07 3.05 5.18
CA MET A 480 -11.09 3.65 4.33
C MET A 480 -10.63 4.96 3.68
N GLY A 481 -9.58 5.59 4.22
CA GLY A 481 -9.22 6.96 3.86
C GLY A 481 -8.95 7.19 2.39
N HIS A 482 -8.13 6.39 1.74
CA HIS A 482 -7.83 6.55 0.31
C HIS A 482 -9.07 6.31 -0.59
N TYR A 483 -9.99 5.44 -0.19
CA TYR A 483 -11.29 5.29 -0.87
C TYR A 483 -12.16 6.55 -0.73
N ILE A 484 -12.26 7.08 0.49
CA ILE A 484 -13.03 8.31 0.77
C ILE A 484 -12.47 9.47 -0.05
N ILE A 485 -11.14 9.64 -0.06
CA ILE A 485 -10.47 10.74 -0.75
C ILE A 485 -10.65 10.61 -2.26
N THR A 486 -10.46 9.44 -2.83
CA THR A 486 -10.41 9.26 -4.29
C THR A 486 -11.80 8.97 -4.87
N LEU A 487 -12.50 7.97 -4.36
CA LEU A 487 -13.80 7.56 -4.88
C LEU A 487 -14.94 8.38 -4.29
N GLY A 488 -14.91 8.62 -2.98
CA GLY A 488 -15.88 9.45 -2.29
C GLY A 488 -15.75 10.94 -2.61
N ASN A 489 -14.58 11.36 -3.11
CA ASN A 489 -14.22 12.75 -3.36
C ASN A 489 -14.52 13.66 -2.16
N ARG A 490 -14.11 13.22 -0.97
CA ARG A 490 -14.26 13.91 0.32
C ARG A 490 -12.96 13.87 1.10
N PRO A 491 -12.62 14.93 1.86
CA PRO A 491 -11.48 14.90 2.77
C PRO A 491 -11.66 13.85 3.86
N ALA A 492 -10.59 13.14 4.21
CA ALA A 492 -10.57 12.13 5.24
C ALA A 492 -9.66 12.56 6.40
N ALA A 493 -10.14 12.39 7.63
CA ALA A 493 -9.36 12.69 8.82
C ALA A 493 -8.29 11.62 9.08
N ALA A 494 -8.60 10.34 8.84
CA ALA A 494 -7.64 9.24 8.87
C ALA A 494 -7.51 8.59 7.48
N HIS A 495 -6.30 8.11 7.15
CA HIS A 495 -6.00 7.57 5.83
C HIS A 495 -4.81 6.59 5.84
N ASN A 496 -4.56 5.92 4.72
CA ASN A 496 -3.63 4.78 4.62
C ASN A 496 -2.15 5.11 4.86
N PHE A 497 -1.72 6.38 4.84
CA PHE A 497 -0.35 6.77 5.24
C PHE A 497 -0.12 6.75 6.75
N ILE A 498 -0.74 5.81 7.45
CA ILE A 498 -0.79 5.73 8.92
C ILE A 498 0.60 5.70 9.60
N ALA A 499 1.58 5.09 8.93
CA ALA A 499 2.93 4.94 9.47
C ALA A 499 3.82 6.17 9.26
N VAL A 500 3.45 7.06 8.33
CA VAL A 500 4.31 8.15 7.84
C VAL A 500 3.67 9.52 7.96
N ALA A 501 2.35 9.63 7.90
CA ALA A 501 1.64 10.89 8.01
C ALA A 501 1.80 11.53 9.38
N LYS A 502 2.01 12.86 9.40
CA LYS A 502 2.22 13.63 10.63
C LYS A 502 0.94 13.82 11.42
N ASN A 503 -0.15 14.09 10.73
CA ASN A 503 -1.42 14.55 11.32
C ASN A 503 -2.55 13.52 11.22
N ASN A 504 -2.25 12.24 10.95
CA ASN A 504 -3.27 11.19 10.79
C ASN A 504 -4.12 11.01 12.06
N LYS A 505 -5.44 11.12 11.90
CA LYS A 505 -6.42 11.14 13.01
C LYS A 505 -6.97 9.76 13.37
N GLU A 506 -6.28 8.66 13.07
CA GLU A 506 -6.74 7.31 13.43
C GLU A 506 -7.06 7.16 14.91
N ARG A 507 -6.28 7.76 15.79
CA ARG A 507 -6.56 7.73 17.23
C ARG A 507 -7.84 8.47 17.60
N GLU A 508 -8.20 9.53 16.88
CA GLU A 508 -9.46 10.24 17.09
C GLU A 508 -10.65 9.36 16.65
N PHE A 509 -10.53 8.64 15.52
CA PHE A 509 -11.52 7.65 15.14
C PHE A 509 -11.66 6.56 16.22
N LEU A 510 -10.57 6.01 16.72
CA LEU A 510 -10.59 4.99 17.76
C LEU A 510 -11.20 5.50 19.09
N ARG A 511 -11.07 6.81 19.40
CA ARG A 511 -11.80 7.40 20.54
C ARG A 511 -13.32 7.30 20.35
N CYS A 512 -13.83 7.51 19.13
CA CYS A 512 -15.25 7.27 18.85
C CYS A 512 -15.62 5.79 19.02
N VAL A 513 -14.76 4.87 18.56
CA VAL A 513 -14.99 3.41 18.70
C VAL A 513 -15.13 2.99 20.16
N PHE A 514 -14.33 3.57 21.07
CA PHE A 514 -14.34 3.27 22.50
C PHE A 514 -15.21 4.21 23.36
N ALA A 515 -15.92 5.14 22.73
CA ALA A 515 -16.86 6.05 23.42
C ALA A 515 -18.00 5.27 24.09
N LYS A 516 -18.42 5.75 25.26
CA LYS A 516 -19.49 5.13 26.06
C LYS A 516 -20.85 5.79 25.80
N ASN A 517 -20.88 7.00 25.25
CA ASN A 517 -22.08 7.77 25.01
C ASN A 517 -21.96 8.66 23.78
N GLU A 518 -23.11 9.18 23.33
CA GLU A 518 -23.21 10.04 22.15
C GLU A 518 -22.38 11.32 22.27
N ALA A 519 -22.31 11.91 23.47
CA ALA A 519 -21.62 13.17 23.68
C ALA A 519 -20.10 13.07 23.44
N GLU A 520 -19.50 11.95 23.81
CA GLU A 520 -18.08 11.70 23.55
C GLU A 520 -17.78 11.61 22.04
N VAL A 521 -18.63 10.95 21.28
CA VAL A 521 -18.51 10.86 19.81
C VAL A 521 -18.67 12.24 19.17
N LEU A 522 -19.68 12.99 19.58
CA LEU A 522 -19.94 14.35 19.08
C LEU A 522 -18.78 15.31 19.36
N ASP A 523 -18.17 15.22 20.55
CA ASP A 523 -17.00 16.04 20.90
C ASP A 523 -15.82 15.79 19.93
N VAL A 524 -15.53 14.53 19.65
CA VAL A 524 -14.49 14.16 18.69
C VAL A 524 -14.83 14.65 17.28
N MET A 525 -16.06 14.43 16.82
CA MET A 525 -16.49 14.85 15.48
C MET A 525 -16.44 16.38 15.34
N LYS A 526 -16.89 17.12 16.35
CA LYS A 526 -16.86 18.59 16.36
C LYS A 526 -15.43 19.13 16.38
N LYS A 527 -14.55 18.57 17.20
CA LYS A 527 -13.14 18.97 17.30
C LYS A 527 -12.43 18.80 15.97
N ASN A 528 -12.76 17.78 15.20
CA ASN A 528 -12.14 17.48 13.91
C ASN A 528 -12.89 18.03 12.70
N LEU A 529 -13.95 18.81 12.90
CA LEU A 529 -14.80 19.36 11.83
C LEU A 529 -15.33 18.29 10.88
N THR A 530 -15.68 17.12 11.41
CA THR A 530 -16.13 15.95 10.67
C THR A 530 -17.60 15.65 11.00
N PRO A 531 -18.58 16.30 10.33
CA PRO A 531 -19.99 16.03 10.58
C PRO A 531 -20.43 14.63 10.15
N PHE A 532 -19.62 13.93 9.37
CA PHE A 532 -19.86 12.56 8.93
C PHE A 532 -18.83 11.60 9.52
N LEU A 533 -19.32 10.44 9.98
CA LEU A 533 -18.54 9.32 10.49
C LEU A 533 -18.88 8.08 9.67
N VAL A 534 -17.86 7.41 9.12
CA VAL A 534 -17.98 6.13 8.41
C VAL A 534 -17.51 5.01 9.32
N ILE A 535 -18.42 4.11 9.66
CA ILE A 535 -18.15 2.94 10.50
C ILE A 535 -18.11 1.72 9.58
N SER A 536 -16.95 1.12 9.46
CA SER A 536 -16.72 -0.13 8.75
C SER A 536 -16.12 -1.14 9.71
N ASP A 537 -16.54 -2.40 9.67
CA ASP A 537 -15.91 -3.49 10.41
C ASP A 537 -15.67 -3.17 11.90
N ILE A 538 -16.77 -2.79 12.60
CA ILE A 538 -16.70 -2.28 13.99
C ILE A 538 -15.99 -3.26 14.94
N GLU A 539 -16.20 -4.56 14.78
CA GLU A 539 -15.60 -5.59 15.63
C GLU A 539 -14.06 -5.60 15.49
N ASN A 540 -13.55 -5.63 14.27
CA ASN A 540 -12.11 -5.56 14.03
C ASN A 540 -11.52 -4.22 14.51
N ASN A 541 -12.25 -3.11 14.38
CA ASN A 541 -11.81 -1.83 14.94
C ASN A 541 -11.71 -1.87 16.47
N ILE A 542 -12.60 -2.57 17.17
CA ILE A 542 -12.52 -2.77 18.62
C ILE A 542 -11.36 -3.72 18.98
N ILE A 543 -11.23 -4.85 18.27
CA ILE A 543 -10.22 -5.88 18.55
C ILE A 543 -8.81 -5.31 18.37
N PHE A 544 -8.53 -4.70 17.23
CA PHE A 544 -7.21 -4.19 16.90
C PHE A 544 -6.96 -2.79 17.48
N GLY A 545 -7.98 -1.94 17.53
CA GLY A 545 -7.91 -0.60 18.10
C GLY A 545 -7.60 -0.63 19.59
N TRP A 546 -8.03 -1.67 20.33
CA TRP A 546 -7.65 -1.86 21.72
C TRP A 546 -6.13 -1.86 21.90
N LYS A 547 -5.41 -2.62 21.09
CA LYS A 547 -3.95 -2.72 21.12
C LYS A 547 -3.23 -1.40 20.79
N VAL A 548 -3.92 -0.49 20.11
CA VAL A 548 -3.40 0.84 19.74
C VAL A 548 -3.62 1.86 20.84
N MET A 549 -4.75 1.76 21.55
CA MET A 549 -5.19 2.76 22.53
C MET A 549 -4.84 2.39 23.95
N PHE A 550 -4.78 1.10 24.28
CA PHE A 550 -4.69 0.61 25.64
C PHE A 550 -3.64 -0.51 25.77
N GLU A 551 -3.26 -0.77 27.01
CA GLU A 551 -2.42 -1.91 27.38
C GLU A 551 -3.26 -3.03 28.02
N GLY A 552 -2.79 -4.27 27.91
CA GLY A 552 -3.45 -5.44 28.48
C GLY A 552 -4.45 -6.13 27.57
N GLU A 553 -5.23 -7.04 28.13
CA GLU A 553 -6.22 -7.83 27.42
C GLU A 553 -7.45 -7.00 27.04
N ASN A 554 -8.02 -7.29 25.85
CA ASN A 554 -9.22 -6.62 25.39
C ASN A 554 -10.44 -7.10 26.20
N PRO A 555 -11.12 -6.22 26.97
CA PRO A 555 -12.26 -6.61 27.77
C PRO A 555 -13.55 -6.82 26.95
N TYR A 556 -13.60 -6.34 25.71
CA TYR A 556 -14.79 -6.38 24.84
C TYR A 556 -14.83 -7.61 23.96
N PHE A 557 -13.67 -8.20 23.66
CA PHE A 557 -13.53 -9.40 22.84
C PHE A 557 -12.56 -10.38 23.49
N ALA A 558 -13.01 -11.62 23.66
CA ALA A 558 -12.20 -12.72 24.17
C ALA A 558 -11.77 -13.65 23.03
N LYS A 559 -10.56 -14.22 23.10
CA LYS A 559 -10.08 -15.20 22.12
C LYS A 559 -10.55 -16.59 22.56
N VAL A 560 -11.48 -17.18 21.79
CA VAL A 560 -12.04 -18.53 22.02
C VAL A 560 -11.76 -19.37 20.77
N ASN A 561 -11.07 -20.50 20.92
CA ASN A 561 -10.76 -21.41 19.80
C ASN A 561 -10.20 -20.69 18.54
N ASP A 562 -9.21 -19.81 18.75
CA ASP A 562 -8.59 -18.96 17.72
C ASP A 562 -9.51 -17.95 17.01
N ARG A 563 -10.74 -17.75 17.47
CA ARG A 563 -11.64 -16.68 17.05
C ARG A 563 -11.84 -15.67 18.17
N PHE A 564 -12.13 -14.45 17.77
CA PHE A 564 -12.54 -13.43 18.72
C PHE A 564 -14.06 -13.43 18.83
N GLU A 565 -14.56 -13.55 20.06
CA GLU A 565 -16.00 -13.52 20.35
C GLU A 565 -16.30 -12.31 21.25
N PRO A 566 -17.42 -11.60 21.02
CA PRO A 566 -17.79 -10.46 21.84
C PRO A 566 -18.13 -10.90 23.26
N THR A 567 -17.67 -10.11 24.23
CA THR A 567 -18.08 -10.26 25.65
C THR A 567 -19.33 -9.43 25.93
N GLU A 568 -19.98 -9.64 27.09
CA GLU A 568 -21.10 -8.79 27.52
C GLU A 568 -20.72 -7.29 27.60
N LYS A 569 -19.46 -6.98 27.85
CA LYS A 569 -18.99 -5.59 27.94
C LYS A 569 -18.98 -4.82 26.62
N VAL A 570 -19.07 -5.51 25.49
CA VAL A 570 -19.15 -4.82 24.18
C VAL A 570 -20.36 -3.89 24.10
N THR A 571 -21.45 -4.23 24.81
CA THR A 571 -22.66 -3.40 24.89
C THR A 571 -22.49 -2.09 25.67
N GLU A 572 -21.33 -1.88 26.32
CA GLU A 572 -20.99 -0.57 26.89
C GLU A 572 -20.54 0.45 25.83
N LEU A 573 -20.16 -0.03 24.61
CA LEU A 573 -19.65 0.81 23.55
C LEU A 573 -20.79 1.42 22.73
N PHE A 574 -20.81 2.75 22.68
CA PHE A 574 -21.88 3.50 22.04
C PHE A 574 -22.02 3.18 20.55
N LEU A 575 -20.92 3.21 19.78
CA LEU A 575 -20.98 2.94 18.33
C LEU A 575 -21.36 1.49 18.02
N TYR A 576 -20.98 0.53 18.88
CA TYR A 576 -21.41 -0.84 18.73
C TYR A 576 -22.94 -0.95 18.85
N ASN A 577 -23.53 -0.32 19.88
CA ASN A 577 -24.98 -0.30 20.09
C ASN A 577 -25.70 0.48 18.98
N LEU A 578 -25.09 1.55 18.45
CA LEU A 578 -25.67 2.33 17.35
C LEU A 578 -25.88 1.46 16.11
N MET A 579 -25.00 0.50 15.85
CA MET A 579 -25.16 -0.48 14.78
C MET A 579 -26.37 -1.41 15.01
N PHE A 580 -26.88 -1.53 16.27
CA PHE A 580 -28.02 -2.34 16.65
C PHE A 580 -29.24 -1.47 17.07
N ASP A 581 -29.44 -0.37 16.33
CA ASP A 581 -30.68 0.44 16.42
C ASP A 581 -30.86 1.21 17.73
N LEU A 582 -29.77 1.75 18.30
CA LEU A 582 -29.84 2.63 19.47
C LEU A 582 -30.47 3.98 19.10
N PRO A 583 -31.53 4.46 19.81
CA PRO A 583 -32.05 5.82 19.64
C PRO A 583 -31.01 6.85 20.08
N THR A 584 -30.85 7.90 19.29
CA THR A 584 -29.84 8.96 19.45
C THR A 584 -30.55 10.34 19.38
N GLU A 585 -29.93 11.37 19.93
CA GLU A 585 -30.50 12.72 19.93
C GLU A 585 -29.89 13.63 18.84
N ASN A 586 -28.60 13.43 18.54
CA ASN A 586 -27.83 14.31 17.68
C ASN A 586 -27.07 13.56 16.57
N LEU A 587 -27.01 12.24 16.63
CA LEU A 587 -26.42 11.41 15.60
C LEU A 587 -27.52 10.66 14.85
N ARG A 588 -27.40 10.53 13.54
CA ARG A 588 -28.33 9.73 12.73
C ARG A 588 -27.59 8.86 11.74
N VAL A 589 -28.06 7.65 11.56
CA VAL A 589 -27.65 6.80 10.46
C VAL A 589 -28.32 7.34 9.19
N ILE A 590 -27.55 7.63 8.16
CA ILE A 590 -28.03 8.14 6.88
C ILE A 590 -27.88 7.17 5.72
N PHE A 591 -27.05 6.12 5.90
CA PHE A 591 -26.77 5.10 4.90
C PHE A 591 -26.34 3.80 5.55
N GLU A 592 -26.79 2.67 4.98
CA GLU A 592 -26.34 1.30 5.22
C GLU A 592 -25.96 0.65 3.89
N SER A 593 -24.80 0.00 3.80
CA SER A 593 -24.33 -0.63 2.55
C SER A 593 -25.00 -1.97 2.25
N SER A 594 -25.49 -2.66 3.28
CA SER A 594 -26.17 -3.96 3.25
C SER A 594 -27.05 -4.12 4.50
N ASP A 595 -27.81 -5.21 4.58
CA ASP A 595 -28.61 -5.51 5.77
C ASP A 595 -27.70 -5.88 6.95
N LEU A 596 -27.69 -5.05 7.99
CA LEU A 596 -26.91 -5.25 9.22
C LEU A 596 -27.24 -6.55 9.94
N SER A 597 -28.48 -7.04 9.85
CA SER A 597 -28.87 -8.28 10.49
C SER A 597 -28.30 -9.54 9.82
N GLN A 598 -27.80 -9.39 8.59
CA GLN A 598 -27.34 -10.52 7.76
C GLN A 598 -25.84 -10.46 7.41
N ASN A 599 -25.18 -9.31 7.66
CA ASN A 599 -23.80 -9.11 7.21
C ASN A 599 -23.00 -8.23 8.17
N ASP A 600 -22.06 -8.82 8.85
CA ASP A 600 -21.09 -8.19 9.75
C ASP A 600 -20.16 -7.17 9.07
N LYS A 601 -20.02 -7.26 7.74
CA LYS A 601 -19.23 -6.32 6.93
C LYS A 601 -20.01 -5.10 6.43
N THR A 602 -21.18 -4.85 6.96
CA THR A 602 -21.96 -3.66 6.62
C THR A 602 -21.22 -2.39 7.01
N ILE A 603 -21.21 -1.43 6.08
CA ILE A 603 -20.65 -0.09 6.33
C ILE A 603 -21.82 0.87 6.56
N VAL A 604 -21.72 1.65 7.62
CA VAL A 604 -22.72 2.62 8.02
C VAL A 604 -22.15 4.02 7.95
N VAL A 605 -22.92 4.97 7.42
CA VAL A 605 -22.59 6.40 7.47
C VAL A 605 -23.50 7.09 8.46
N VAL A 606 -22.89 7.79 9.41
CA VAL A 606 -23.54 8.53 10.48
C VAL A 606 -23.31 10.02 10.27
N GLU A 607 -24.33 10.83 10.48
CA GLU A 607 -24.26 12.29 10.43
C GLU A 607 -24.58 12.91 11.79
N SER A 608 -23.85 13.96 12.16
CA SER A 608 -24.15 14.77 13.34
C SER A 608 -25.07 15.92 12.98
N VAL A 609 -26.19 16.04 13.70
CA VAL A 609 -27.21 17.09 13.53
C VAL A 609 -27.58 17.70 14.87
N LYS A 610 -28.29 18.83 14.88
CA LYS A 610 -28.79 19.40 16.13
C LYS A 610 -29.98 18.61 16.70
N GLY A 611 -30.74 17.95 15.83
CA GLY A 611 -31.97 17.25 16.19
C GLY A 611 -33.14 18.19 16.46
N VAL A 612 -34.34 17.85 15.99
CA VAL A 612 -35.57 18.60 16.27
C VAL A 612 -36.01 18.41 17.74
N ARG A 613 -36.44 19.46 18.39
CA ARG A 613 -36.99 19.43 19.74
C ARG A 613 -38.53 19.38 19.71
N LEU A 614 -39.09 18.25 20.09
CA LEU A 614 -40.53 18.10 20.23
C LEU A 614 -40.94 18.36 21.67
N VAL A 615 -41.81 19.31 21.90
CA VAL A 615 -42.24 19.75 23.25
C VAL A 615 -43.71 19.46 23.47
N SER A 616 -44.02 18.66 24.49
CA SER A 616 -45.37 18.27 24.85
C SER A 616 -45.69 18.69 26.30
N LYS A 617 -46.98 19.03 26.54
CA LYS A 617 -47.51 19.16 27.89
C LYS A 617 -47.92 17.82 28.49
N GLU A 618 -48.13 16.81 27.66
CA GLU A 618 -48.53 15.48 28.07
C GLU A 618 -47.36 14.52 28.07
N LYS A 619 -47.35 13.62 29.07
CA LYS A 619 -46.39 12.51 29.07
C LYS A 619 -46.75 11.54 27.94
N GLY A 620 -45.75 11.12 27.17
CA GLY A 620 -45.92 10.18 26.06
C GLY A 620 -44.60 9.54 25.66
N VAL A 621 -44.63 8.85 24.55
CA VAL A 621 -43.44 8.23 23.87
C VAL A 621 -43.47 8.67 22.41
N VAL A 622 -42.31 8.96 21.85
CA VAL A 622 -42.20 9.20 20.41
C VAL A 622 -41.62 7.98 19.76
N ASN A 623 -42.35 7.41 18.81
CA ASN A 623 -41.91 6.28 17.99
C ASN A 623 -41.48 6.78 16.62
N VAL A 624 -40.25 6.56 16.25
CA VAL A 624 -39.72 6.88 14.93
C VAL A 624 -39.59 5.60 14.14
N ILE A 625 -40.34 5.48 13.06
CA ILE A 625 -40.29 4.35 12.14
C ILE A 625 -39.32 4.75 11.03
N LEU A 626 -38.10 4.20 11.08
CA LEU A 626 -37.09 4.43 10.05
C LEU A 626 -37.28 3.45 8.91
N LYS A 627 -37.14 3.93 7.70
CA LYS A 627 -37.05 3.14 6.50
C LYS A 627 -35.58 3.15 6.01
N THR A 628 -35.02 1.96 5.82
CA THR A 628 -33.76 1.78 5.13
C THR A 628 -34.00 1.02 3.82
N PRO A 629 -33.02 0.93 2.92
CA PRO A 629 -33.14 0.11 1.71
C PRO A 629 -33.37 -1.38 1.99
N TYR A 630 -33.08 -1.85 3.21
CA TYR A 630 -33.04 -3.27 3.56
C TYR A 630 -34.09 -3.68 4.60
N ARG A 631 -34.49 -2.75 5.51
CA ARG A 631 -35.37 -3.07 6.65
C ARG A 631 -36.09 -1.84 7.16
N ASN A 632 -37.15 -2.07 7.97
CA ASN A 632 -37.80 -1.03 8.76
C ASN A 632 -37.38 -1.20 10.23
N ILE A 633 -37.08 -0.08 10.89
CA ILE A 633 -36.61 -0.03 12.27
C ILE A 633 -37.57 0.87 13.07
N THR A 634 -37.91 0.47 14.27
CA THR A 634 -38.71 1.32 15.18
C THR A 634 -37.83 1.75 16.36
N LEU A 635 -37.56 3.04 16.44
CA LEU A 635 -36.83 3.65 17.56
C LEU A 635 -37.83 4.29 18.53
N ASN A 636 -37.68 4.02 19.82
CA ASN A 636 -38.53 4.52 20.89
C ASN A 636 -37.82 5.60 21.69
N TYR A 637 -38.31 6.83 21.66
CA TYR A 637 -37.75 7.96 22.38
C TYR A 637 -38.59 8.27 23.63
N SER A 638 -37.89 8.27 24.78
CA SER A 638 -38.44 8.68 26.06
C SER A 638 -38.18 10.16 26.31
N PRO A 639 -39.13 10.90 26.92
CA PRO A 639 -38.93 12.32 27.19
C PRO A 639 -37.96 12.55 28.36
N TYR A 640 -37.29 13.69 28.34
CA TYR A 640 -36.80 14.33 29.57
C TYR A 640 -37.70 15.52 29.96
N ILE A 641 -37.60 16.00 31.20
CA ILE A 641 -38.40 17.09 31.69
C ILE A 641 -37.58 18.37 31.70
N GLU A 642 -38.10 19.42 31.03
CA GLU A 642 -37.51 20.76 31.00
C GLU A 642 -38.62 21.79 31.20
N ASP A 643 -38.49 22.66 32.17
CA ASP A 643 -39.48 23.68 32.54
C ASP A 643 -40.92 23.12 32.69
N GLY A 644 -41.04 21.94 33.28
CA GLY A 644 -42.33 21.29 33.53
C GLY A 644 -43.01 20.71 32.26
N LYS A 645 -42.30 20.66 31.13
CA LYS A 645 -42.76 20.06 29.88
C LYS A 645 -41.94 18.81 29.54
N TYR A 646 -42.53 17.94 28.77
CA TYR A 646 -41.87 16.74 28.22
C TYR A 646 -41.20 17.09 26.91
N VAL A 647 -39.90 16.90 26.82
CA VAL A 647 -39.08 17.23 25.64
C VAL A 647 -38.48 15.94 25.07
N PHE A 648 -38.62 15.78 23.76
CA PHE A 648 -37.97 14.72 22.99
C PHE A 648 -37.04 15.37 21.98
N LYS A 649 -35.88 14.76 21.76
CA LYS A 649 -34.95 15.21 20.76
C LYS A 649 -34.74 14.12 19.73
N ILE A 650 -34.94 14.42 18.44
CA ILE A 650 -34.99 13.43 17.38
C ILE A 650 -34.14 13.91 16.22
N PRO A 651 -33.17 13.08 15.72
CA PRO A 651 -32.26 13.47 14.66
C PRO A 651 -32.78 13.15 13.24
N TYR A 652 -34.03 12.72 13.09
CA TYR A 652 -34.59 12.29 11.81
C TYR A 652 -35.69 13.21 11.32
N SER A 653 -35.71 13.48 9.99
CA SER A 653 -36.80 14.15 9.29
C SER A 653 -37.71 13.12 8.61
N THR A 654 -38.97 13.53 8.35
CA THR A 654 -39.95 12.72 7.61
C THR A 654 -39.78 12.84 6.09
N LYS A 655 -38.79 13.62 5.60
CA LYS A 655 -38.48 13.74 4.18
C LYS A 655 -37.29 12.80 3.82
N PRO A 656 -37.39 12.06 2.72
CA PRO A 656 -36.31 11.16 2.26
C PRO A 656 -35.17 11.94 1.61
N VAL A 657 -34.34 12.60 2.43
CA VAL A 657 -33.11 13.29 1.96
C VAL A 657 -31.99 12.29 1.70
N TYR A 658 -31.90 11.28 2.56
CA TYR A 658 -30.92 10.21 2.47
C TYR A 658 -31.58 8.84 2.30
N ASP A 659 -30.78 7.78 2.19
CA ASP A 659 -31.27 6.42 2.03
C ASP A 659 -31.94 5.87 3.30
N VAL A 660 -31.56 6.41 4.47
CA VAL A 660 -32.23 6.15 5.75
C VAL A 660 -32.95 7.42 6.21
N TYR A 661 -34.25 7.33 6.43
CA TYR A 661 -35.11 8.44 6.84
C TYR A 661 -36.27 7.96 7.69
N ALA A 662 -36.94 8.86 8.43
CA ALA A 662 -38.15 8.52 9.15
C ALA A 662 -39.33 8.46 8.18
N GLU A 663 -39.86 7.25 7.97
CA GLU A 663 -41.14 7.10 7.24
C GLU A 663 -42.29 7.72 8.02
N LYS A 664 -42.27 7.55 9.36
CA LYS A 664 -43.26 8.12 10.27
C LYS A 664 -42.65 8.49 11.61
N ILE A 665 -43.11 9.58 12.18
CA ILE A 665 -42.81 10.00 13.56
C ILE A 665 -44.15 10.11 14.28
N LEU A 666 -44.36 9.23 15.27
CA LEU A 666 -45.64 9.12 15.98
C LEU A 666 -45.45 9.50 17.46
N PHE A 667 -46.12 10.54 17.90
CA PHE A 667 -46.26 10.83 19.34
C PHE A 667 -47.45 10.05 19.90
N THR A 668 -47.23 9.25 20.92
CA THR A 668 -48.23 8.44 21.62
C THR A 668 -48.38 8.97 23.05
N GLY A 669 -49.39 9.81 23.26
CA GLY A 669 -49.85 10.29 24.54
C GLY A 669 -51.29 9.79 24.78
N LYS A 670 -52.22 10.69 25.16
CA LYS A 670 -53.67 10.35 25.22
C LYS A 670 -54.24 10.05 23.84
N LYS A 671 -53.67 10.62 22.82
CA LYS A 671 -53.97 10.34 21.40
C LYS A 671 -52.64 10.07 20.65
N VAL A 672 -52.74 9.32 19.56
CA VAL A 672 -51.62 9.15 18.64
C VAL A 672 -51.68 10.31 17.64
N VAL A 673 -50.54 11.01 17.51
CA VAL A 673 -50.38 12.13 16.57
C VAL A 673 -49.19 11.82 15.65
N GLU A 674 -49.43 11.86 14.35
CA GLU A 674 -48.36 11.75 13.36
C GLU A 674 -47.74 13.14 13.14
N LEU A 675 -46.43 13.22 13.21
CA LEU A 675 -45.67 14.47 13.14
C LEU A 675 -44.95 14.58 11.80
N ASN A 676 -45.03 15.77 11.20
CA ASN A 676 -44.21 16.08 10.02
C ASN A 676 -43.00 16.93 10.43
N VAL A 677 -41.81 16.40 10.26
CA VAL A 677 -40.56 17.05 10.64
C VAL A 677 -39.76 17.31 9.38
N SER A 678 -39.43 18.57 9.13
CA SER A 678 -38.61 18.95 7.99
C SER A 678 -37.12 18.70 8.26
N GLU A 679 -36.32 18.60 7.19
CA GLU A 679 -34.87 18.49 7.30
C GLU A 679 -34.26 19.73 7.98
N GLU A 680 -34.76 20.92 7.68
CA GLU A 680 -34.36 22.17 8.32
C GLU A 680 -34.59 22.16 9.82
N ASP A 681 -35.71 21.59 10.29
CA ASP A 681 -36.01 21.49 11.73
C ASP A 681 -34.95 20.63 12.44
N VAL A 682 -34.50 19.56 11.80
CA VAL A 682 -33.45 18.65 12.32
C VAL A 682 -32.07 19.35 12.31
N ILE A 683 -31.71 19.97 11.18
CA ILE A 683 -30.37 20.59 11.04
C ILE A 683 -30.24 21.78 11.99
N PHE A 684 -31.26 22.64 12.08
CA PHE A 684 -31.21 23.84 12.90
C PHE A 684 -31.65 23.63 14.35
N GLY A 685 -32.18 22.45 14.70
CA GLY A 685 -32.64 22.13 16.04
C GLY A 685 -33.90 22.95 16.43
N ARG A 686 -34.82 23.13 15.48
CA ARG A 686 -36.05 23.91 15.72
C ARG A 686 -36.94 23.21 16.72
N GLN A 687 -37.75 23.99 17.42
CA GLN A 687 -38.75 23.49 18.37
C GLN A 687 -40.11 23.35 17.70
N ILE A 688 -40.76 22.20 17.89
CA ILE A 688 -42.13 21.90 17.48
C ILE A 688 -42.93 21.59 18.75
N ASN A 689 -44.02 22.30 18.97
CA ASN A 689 -44.94 22.03 20.08
C ASN A 689 -46.01 21.01 19.62
N ILE A 690 -46.18 19.94 20.39
CA ILE A 690 -47.09 18.83 20.12
C ILE A 690 -48.11 18.63 21.24
#